data_81986ac71782544bbabe21d661d9c6df
#
_entry.id   81986ac71782544bbabe21d661d9c6df
#
_cell.length_a   1.000
_cell.length_b   1.000
_cell.length_c   1.000
_cell.angle_alpha   90.00
_cell.angle_beta   90.00
_cell.angle_gamma   90.00
#
_symmetry.space_group_name_H-M   'P 1'
#
loop_
_entity.id
_entity.type
_entity.pdbx_description
1 polymer ?
#
loop_
_entity_poly.entity_id
_entity_poly.type
_entity_poly.pdbx_seq_one_letter_code
_entity_poly.pdbx_strand_id
1 'polypeptide(L)'
;MSEASTQKGHPKGLYLLFTTEMWERFSYYGMRALFTLYLTKALLFDKALASAIYGDYTGLVYLTPLIGGFVADRYWGNRKSIIVGGVLMAIGQLLMFTSGMFYTTPSSATAIMLLGLLALIVGNGFFKPNISTMVGQLYPQGDKRIDAAFTIFYMGINLGAFIAPLACGAVGDTGDPADFKWGFLAACIGMILSLIIFISMKNKYIVTPDGSPIGGVPEKVVPTIEEKAASDKVGNGRAYMWLGVLVTLYVIFKGVVGFDIIGSFIFACTVAAPGYIITDPSLDKIERSRIWVIYIIAFFVIAFWAAFEQAGASLTFFAEEQTDRNLFGWFDIPASAFQSVNPILIVALAPLFAMLWVRLGKKNQEPASPMKQSIGLFMVAVGYVIIALVVKDLGPGVKVSMVWLFSLYAIHTMGELCLSPIGLSMVVKLAPVRYSSLLMGVWFLSTALANKVAGDLSGYYPEDVHKKSAYGAPKFEANFNGLDSTVVIDANTKFFASNAKPSMWTVATTADNKKEAPEKTGMDKFMHNMTADPLVDYFTAAEETDVVTSVAIQTSVTPKIEEHKLKQITPKGEKTKFSIGVSEDANTAYVLKMTPDEINKEKMNVAFEVWDLNPKKPSIFGQEIKNLYEFFVVFIILAGVASVLLFFLSKTLLKMMHGLR
;
A
#
# COMPACT_ATOMS: atom_id res chain seq x y z
N MET A 1 -34.64 -36.72 -14.07
CA MET A 1 -33.38 -36.79 -13.29
C MET A 1 -32.31 -37.27 -14.25
N SER A 2 -31.62 -36.37 -14.94
CA SER A 2 -30.49 -36.70 -15.81
C SER A 2 -29.29 -37.00 -14.93
N GLU A 3 -28.62 -38.13 -15.19
CA GLU A 3 -27.37 -38.53 -14.56
C GLU A 3 -26.36 -37.38 -14.62
N ALA A 4 -26.18 -36.71 -13.48
CA ALA A 4 -25.06 -35.77 -13.30
C ALA A 4 -23.79 -36.59 -13.52
N SER A 5 -23.13 -36.40 -14.64
CA SER A 5 -21.86 -37.04 -14.95
C SER A 5 -20.93 -36.87 -13.77
N THR A 6 -20.57 -37.96 -13.11
CA THR A 6 -19.59 -38.04 -12.03
C THR A 6 -18.20 -37.73 -12.57
N GLN A 7 -17.97 -36.50 -12.95
CA GLN A 7 -16.64 -36.05 -13.33
C GLN A 7 -15.77 -36.11 -12.07
N LYS A 8 -14.91 -37.12 -11.96
CA LYS A 8 -13.92 -37.24 -10.89
C LYS A 8 -12.92 -36.09 -11.03
N GLY A 9 -12.91 -35.17 -10.08
CA GLY A 9 -11.99 -34.02 -10.05
C GLY A 9 -12.64 -32.67 -10.34
N HIS A 10 -11.85 -31.62 -10.32
CA HIS A 10 -12.30 -30.27 -10.62
C HIS A 10 -12.35 -29.96 -12.12
N PRO A 11 -13.27 -29.08 -12.57
CA PRO A 11 -13.30 -28.65 -13.98
C PRO A 11 -11.98 -27.99 -14.39
N LYS A 12 -11.51 -28.20 -15.62
CA LYS A 12 -10.29 -27.56 -16.14
C LYS A 12 -10.38 -26.06 -16.14
N GLY A 13 -11.57 -25.47 -16.21
CA GLY A 13 -11.80 -24.03 -16.05
C GLY A 13 -11.31 -23.46 -14.72
N LEU A 14 -11.34 -24.25 -13.64
CA LEU A 14 -10.81 -23.82 -12.35
C LEU A 14 -9.31 -23.50 -12.42
N TYR A 15 -8.53 -24.36 -13.07
CA TYR A 15 -7.08 -24.14 -13.21
C TYR A 15 -6.76 -22.98 -14.14
N LEU A 16 -7.60 -22.72 -15.13
CA LEU A 16 -7.49 -21.54 -15.96
C LEU A 16 -7.75 -20.27 -15.14
N LEU A 17 -8.83 -20.23 -14.34
CA LEU A 17 -9.14 -19.09 -13.49
C LEU A 17 -8.09 -18.91 -12.40
N PHE A 18 -7.58 -19.99 -11.80
CA PHE A 18 -6.45 -19.98 -10.87
C PHE A 18 -5.22 -19.29 -11.47
N THR A 19 -4.80 -19.71 -12.67
CA THR A 19 -3.60 -19.16 -13.31
C THR A 19 -3.81 -17.69 -13.74
N THR A 20 -5.01 -17.37 -14.24
CA THR A 20 -5.37 -15.99 -14.59
C THR A 20 -5.33 -15.06 -13.38
N GLU A 21 -5.93 -15.46 -12.27
CA GLU A 21 -5.92 -14.71 -11.01
C GLU A 21 -4.51 -14.61 -10.44
N MET A 22 -3.75 -15.70 -10.45
CA MET A 22 -2.36 -15.72 -9.96
C MET A 22 -1.51 -14.65 -10.65
N TRP A 23 -1.56 -14.54 -11.97
CA TRP A 23 -0.80 -13.53 -12.73
C TRP A 23 -1.35 -12.12 -12.54
N GLU A 24 -2.66 -11.96 -12.39
CA GLU A 24 -3.23 -10.66 -12.06
C GLU A 24 -2.81 -10.23 -10.64
N ARG A 25 -2.85 -11.13 -9.66
CA ARG A 25 -2.35 -10.87 -8.30
C ARG A 25 -0.85 -10.57 -8.29
N PHE A 26 -0.07 -11.26 -9.11
CA PHE A 26 1.34 -10.91 -9.33
C PHE A 26 1.46 -9.45 -9.78
N SER A 27 0.70 -9.03 -10.77
CA SER A 27 0.70 -7.65 -11.25
C SER A 27 0.34 -6.64 -10.14
N TYR A 28 -0.74 -6.90 -9.43
CA TYR A 28 -1.24 -6.00 -8.38
C TYR A 28 -0.26 -5.89 -7.21
N TYR A 29 0.16 -7.02 -6.63
CA TYR A 29 1.04 -7.00 -5.46
C TYR A 29 2.48 -6.61 -5.80
N GLY A 30 2.95 -6.86 -7.02
CA GLY A 30 4.26 -6.42 -7.49
C GLY A 30 4.35 -4.90 -7.57
N MET A 31 3.37 -4.25 -8.19
CA MET A 31 3.30 -2.79 -8.22
C MET A 31 3.13 -2.21 -6.81
N ARG A 32 2.20 -2.77 -6.03
CA ARG A 32 1.90 -2.32 -4.67
C ARG A 32 3.13 -2.36 -3.76
N ALA A 33 3.97 -3.40 -3.88
CA ALA A 33 5.16 -3.57 -3.05
C ALA A 33 6.22 -2.49 -3.28
N LEU A 34 6.29 -1.97 -4.49
CA LEU A 34 7.22 -0.90 -4.88
C LEU A 34 6.66 0.50 -4.69
N PHE A 35 5.34 0.63 -4.57
CA PHE A 35 4.65 1.90 -4.79
C PHE A 35 5.05 2.99 -3.80
N THR A 36 5.04 2.72 -2.50
CA THR A 36 5.42 3.70 -1.48
C THR A 36 6.90 4.07 -1.56
N LEU A 37 7.77 3.11 -1.90
CA LEU A 37 9.19 3.38 -2.12
C LEU A 37 9.42 4.22 -3.39
N TYR A 38 8.68 3.97 -4.46
CA TYR A 38 8.71 4.80 -5.66
C TYR A 38 8.31 6.24 -5.37
N LEU A 39 7.24 6.45 -4.60
CA LEU A 39 6.78 7.79 -4.22
C LEU A 39 7.84 8.54 -3.41
N THR A 40 8.47 7.89 -2.45
CA THR A 40 9.43 8.55 -1.54
C THR A 40 10.85 8.66 -2.12
N LYS A 41 11.33 7.63 -2.82
CA LYS A 41 12.72 7.59 -3.32
C LYS A 41 12.88 8.18 -4.73
N ALA A 42 11.91 7.96 -5.62
CA ALA A 42 12.00 8.41 -7.00
C ALA A 42 11.29 9.75 -7.22
N LEU A 43 10.08 9.93 -6.68
CA LEU A 43 9.33 11.17 -6.79
C LEU A 43 9.59 12.15 -5.65
N LEU A 44 10.31 11.72 -4.60
CA LEU A 44 10.71 12.51 -3.44
C LEU A 44 9.53 13.13 -2.68
N PHE A 45 8.39 12.43 -2.65
CA PHE A 45 7.27 12.83 -1.81
C PHE A 45 7.60 12.54 -0.34
N ASP A 46 7.13 13.42 0.56
CA ASP A 46 7.17 13.11 1.99
C ASP A 46 6.32 11.86 2.29
N LYS A 47 6.61 11.21 3.41
CA LYS A 47 5.95 9.96 3.79
C LYS A 47 4.45 10.14 4.01
N ALA A 48 4.02 11.32 4.47
CA ALA A 48 2.62 11.62 4.70
C ALA A 48 1.84 11.66 3.38
N LEU A 49 2.34 12.38 2.38
CA LEU A 49 1.75 12.43 1.04
C LEU A 49 1.79 11.06 0.34
N ALA A 50 2.94 10.36 0.42
CA ALA A 50 3.09 9.04 -0.15
C ALA A 50 2.10 8.04 0.45
N SER A 51 1.91 8.06 1.77
CA SER A 51 0.96 7.23 2.51
C SER A 51 -0.49 7.58 2.17
N ALA A 52 -0.81 8.87 2.03
CA ALA A 52 -2.15 9.31 1.63
C ALA A 52 -2.51 8.81 0.22
N ILE A 53 -1.62 8.98 -0.77
CA ILE A 53 -1.81 8.47 -2.14
C ILE A 53 -1.96 6.94 -2.14
N TYR A 54 -1.15 6.24 -1.35
CA TYR A 54 -1.26 4.78 -1.20
C TYR A 54 -2.62 4.38 -0.63
N GLY A 55 -3.09 5.05 0.42
CA GLY A 55 -4.39 4.78 1.05
C GLY A 55 -5.55 5.09 0.11
N ASP A 56 -5.48 6.17 -0.64
CA ASP A 56 -6.48 6.55 -1.65
C ASP A 56 -6.58 5.50 -2.77
N TYR A 57 -5.43 5.09 -3.30
CA TYR A 57 -5.36 4.06 -4.32
C TYR A 57 -5.94 2.73 -3.83
N THR A 58 -5.46 2.22 -2.71
CA THR A 58 -5.90 0.93 -2.17
C THR A 58 -7.36 0.98 -1.73
N GLY A 59 -7.82 2.07 -1.13
CA GLY A 59 -9.22 2.28 -0.77
C GLY A 59 -10.14 2.24 -1.99
N LEU A 60 -9.81 2.95 -3.06
CA LEU A 60 -10.60 2.96 -4.30
C LEU A 60 -10.59 1.61 -5.03
N VAL A 61 -9.48 0.88 -5.00
CA VAL A 61 -9.39 -0.49 -5.55
C VAL A 61 -10.40 -1.44 -4.90
N TYR A 62 -10.71 -1.28 -3.61
CA TYR A 62 -11.73 -2.08 -2.92
C TYR A 62 -13.15 -1.53 -3.07
N LEU A 63 -13.32 -0.28 -3.48
CA LEU A 63 -14.63 0.33 -3.72
C LEU A 63 -15.17 0.02 -5.11
N THR A 64 -14.32 0.09 -6.15
CA THR A 64 -14.73 -0.06 -7.56
C THR A 64 -15.30 -1.44 -7.95
N PRO A 65 -14.98 -2.56 -7.27
CA PRO A 65 -15.62 -3.84 -7.52
C PRO A 65 -17.16 -3.84 -7.42
N LEU A 66 -17.72 -2.96 -6.60
CA LEU A 66 -19.18 -2.79 -6.50
C LEU A 66 -19.78 -2.33 -7.83
N ILE A 67 -19.13 -1.38 -8.49
CA ILE A 67 -19.56 -0.85 -9.78
C ILE A 67 -19.32 -1.87 -10.90
N GLY A 68 -18.14 -2.49 -10.91
CA GLY A 68 -17.76 -3.45 -11.94
C GLY A 68 -18.60 -4.72 -11.91
N GLY A 69 -18.93 -5.23 -10.71
CA GLY A 69 -19.85 -6.34 -10.54
C GLY A 69 -21.25 -6.00 -11.05
N PHE A 70 -21.79 -4.84 -10.66
CA PHE A 70 -23.11 -4.37 -11.13
C PHE A 70 -23.18 -4.26 -12.67
N VAL A 71 -22.15 -3.70 -13.30
CA VAL A 71 -22.10 -3.58 -14.77
C VAL A 71 -22.01 -4.96 -15.44
N ALA A 72 -21.25 -5.87 -14.87
CA ALA A 72 -21.13 -7.24 -15.38
C ALA A 72 -22.47 -7.99 -15.30
N ASP A 73 -23.12 -7.94 -14.14
CA ASP A 73 -24.36 -8.67 -13.89
C ASP A 73 -25.54 -8.16 -14.74
N ARG A 74 -25.50 -6.89 -15.13
CA ARG A 74 -26.63 -6.26 -15.83
C ARG A 74 -26.42 -6.03 -17.31
N TYR A 75 -25.15 -5.81 -17.77
CA TYR A 75 -24.92 -5.34 -19.13
C TYR A 75 -23.87 -6.15 -19.91
N TRP A 76 -22.73 -6.48 -19.31
CA TRP A 76 -21.56 -6.96 -20.06
C TRP A 76 -21.31 -8.47 -19.94
N GLY A 77 -21.74 -9.07 -18.83
CA GLY A 77 -21.32 -10.42 -18.43
C GLY A 77 -19.89 -10.45 -17.90
N ASN A 78 -19.58 -11.50 -17.18
CA ASN A 78 -18.28 -11.64 -16.48
C ASN A 78 -17.10 -11.72 -17.46
N ARG A 79 -17.25 -12.44 -18.60
CA ARG A 79 -16.16 -12.59 -19.60
C ARG A 79 -15.67 -11.25 -20.15
N LYS A 80 -16.61 -10.40 -20.58
CA LYS A 80 -16.28 -9.10 -21.16
C LYS A 80 -15.69 -8.18 -20.09
N SER A 81 -16.25 -8.19 -18.89
CA SER A 81 -15.77 -7.39 -17.77
C SER A 81 -14.35 -7.76 -17.36
N ILE A 82 -14.00 -9.05 -17.29
CA ILE A 82 -12.63 -9.50 -17.01
C ILE A 82 -11.66 -9.02 -18.09
N ILE A 83 -12.01 -9.11 -19.37
CA ILE A 83 -11.14 -8.68 -20.46
C ILE A 83 -10.92 -7.16 -20.43
N VAL A 84 -12.01 -6.37 -20.31
CA VAL A 84 -11.91 -4.90 -20.24
C VAL A 84 -11.12 -4.47 -19.01
N GLY A 85 -11.41 -5.07 -17.85
CA GLY A 85 -10.69 -4.81 -16.61
C GLY A 85 -9.20 -5.11 -16.73
N GLY A 86 -8.87 -6.29 -17.27
CA GLY A 86 -7.48 -6.69 -17.48
C GLY A 86 -6.72 -5.81 -18.46
N VAL A 87 -7.35 -5.37 -19.55
CA VAL A 87 -6.73 -4.42 -20.51
C VAL A 87 -6.45 -3.08 -19.84
N LEU A 88 -7.42 -2.56 -19.07
CA LEU A 88 -7.21 -1.31 -18.33
C LEU A 88 -6.09 -1.44 -17.30
N MET A 89 -5.99 -2.58 -16.60
CA MET A 89 -4.89 -2.83 -15.66
C MET A 89 -3.54 -2.94 -16.38
N ALA A 90 -3.47 -3.60 -17.54
CA ALA A 90 -2.24 -3.65 -18.33
C ALA A 90 -1.79 -2.26 -18.79
N ILE A 91 -2.74 -1.42 -19.27
CA ILE A 91 -2.47 -0.01 -19.61
C ILE A 91 -2.00 0.75 -18.34
N GLY A 92 -2.66 0.54 -17.21
CA GLY A 92 -2.27 1.16 -15.95
C GLY A 92 -0.84 0.83 -15.54
N GLN A 93 -0.43 -0.45 -15.62
CA GLN A 93 0.95 -0.86 -15.33
C GLN A 93 1.96 -0.30 -16.34
N LEU A 94 1.58 -0.21 -17.63
CA LEU A 94 2.42 0.42 -18.64
C LEU A 94 2.61 1.92 -18.36
N LEU A 95 1.58 2.60 -17.88
CA LEU A 95 1.68 4.00 -17.45
C LEU A 95 2.56 4.12 -16.19
N MET A 96 2.50 3.19 -15.24
CA MET A 96 3.42 3.16 -14.10
C MET A 96 4.87 2.98 -14.54
N PHE A 97 5.15 2.06 -15.49
CA PHE A 97 6.46 1.90 -16.10
C PHE A 97 6.92 3.22 -16.76
N THR A 98 6.04 3.87 -17.55
CA THR A 98 6.33 5.14 -18.20
C THR A 98 6.60 6.25 -17.19
N SER A 99 5.83 6.32 -16.09
CA SER A 99 6.08 7.24 -14.99
C SER A 99 7.49 7.05 -14.41
N GLY A 100 7.91 5.80 -14.19
CA GLY A 100 9.26 5.48 -13.76
C GLY A 100 10.37 5.87 -14.75
N MET A 101 10.06 5.94 -16.06
CA MET A 101 11.01 6.47 -17.06
C MET A 101 11.22 7.98 -16.93
N PHE A 102 10.20 8.71 -16.45
CA PHE A 102 10.22 10.16 -16.29
C PHE A 102 10.50 10.61 -14.85
N TYR A 103 11.03 9.73 -13.98
CA TYR A 103 11.22 10.04 -12.55
C TYR A 103 12.05 11.31 -12.30
N THR A 104 12.97 11.67 -13.22
CA THR A 104 13.77 12.92 -13.14
C THR A 104 12.97 14.19 -13.46
N THR A 105 11.73 14.04 -13.93
CA THR A 105 10.77 15.13 -14.16
C THR A 105 9.52 14.90 -13.31
N PRO A 106 9.54 15.21 -12.01
CA PRO A 106 8.51 14.80 -11.05
C PRO A 106 7.09 15.18 -11.46
N SER A 107 6.88 16.35 -12.05
CA SER A 107 5.54 16.77 -12.50
C SER A 107 4.96 15.85 -13.58
N SER A 108 5.76 15.52 -14.59
CA SER A 108 5.33 14.61 -15.67
C SER A 108 5.15 13.19 -15.15
N ALA A 109 6.09 12.71 -14.34
CA ALA A 109 6.02 11.40 -13.73
C ALA A 109 4.75 11.25 -12.85
N THR A 110 4.45 12.24 -12.04
CA THR A 110 3.24 12.26 -11.19
C THR A 110 1.96 12.24 -12.03
N ALA A 111 1.87 13.06 -13.08
CA ALA A 111 0.68 13.09 -13.94
C ALA A 111 0.44 11.73 -14.62
N ILE A 112 1.50 11.11 -15.16
CA ILE A 112 1.42 9.78 -15.79
C ILE A 112 1.07 8.71 -14.75
N MET A 113 1.66 8.76 -13.57
CA MET A 113 1.34 7.86 -12.44
C MET A 113 -0.13 7.93 -12.06
N LEU A 114 -0.69 9.13 -11.88
CA LEU A 114 -2.10 9.30 -11.52
C LEU A 114 -3.05 8.71 -12.57
N LEU A 115 -2.74 8.88 -13.86
CA LEU A 115 -3.48 8.23 -14.95
C LEU A 115 -3.34 6.70 -14.88
N GLY A 116 -2.14 6.21 -14.58
CA GLY A 116 -1.89 4.78 -14.35
C GLY A 116 -2.71 4.21 -13.20
N LEU A 117 -2.71 4.89 -12.06
CA LEU A 117 -3.50 4.49 -10.89
C LEU A 117 -5.01 4.49 -11.19
N LEU A 118 -5.52 5.50 -11.90
CA LEU A 118 -6.92 5.54 -12.31
C LEU A 118 -7.29 4.33 -13.19
N ALA A 119 -6.45 3.98 -14.16
CA ALA A 119 -6.66 2.81 -14.99
C ALA A 119 -6.63 1.50 -14.20
N LEU A 120 -5.71 1.38 -13.23
CA LEU A 120 -5.63 0.24 -12.31
C LEU A 120 -6.87 0.11 -11.42
N ILE A 121 -7.34 1.22 -10.84
CA ILE A 121 -8.54 1.28 -9.98
C ILE A 121 -9.77 0.82 -10.75
N VAL A 122 -10.01 1.40 -11.92
CA VAL A 122 -11.16 1.05 -12.76
C VAL A 122 -11.04 -0.39 -13.28
N GLY A 123 -9.85 -0.75 -13.74
CA GLY A 123 -9.57 -2.09 -14.26
C GLY A 123 -9.80 -3.19 -13.22
N ASN A 124 -9.30 -3.02 -12.00
CA ASN A 124 -9.50 -3.96 -10.90
C ASN A 124 -10.99 -4.09 -10.56
N GLY A 125 -11.73 -2.98 -10.58
CA GLY A 125 -13.18 -2.99 -10.35
C GLY A 125 -13.92 -3.91 -11.31
N PHE A 126 -13.54 -3.95 -12.59
CA PHE A 126 -14.15 -4.86 -13.58
C PHE A 126 -13.59 -6.28 -13.53
N PHE A 127 -12.36 -6.47 -13.09
CA PHE A 127 -11.71 -7.78 -13.11
C PHE A 127 -12.07 -8.64 -11.90
N LYS A 128 -11.77 -8.12 -10.69
CA LYS A 128 -11.77 -8.88 -9.44
C LYS A 128 -13.11 -9.54 -9.06
N PRO A 129 -14.27 -8.85 -9.07
CA PRO A 129 -15.53 -9.47 -8.68
C PRO A 129 -15.94 -10.55 -9.69
N ASN A 130 -15.66 -10.34 -10.96
CA ASN A 130 -16.15 -11.15 -12.05
C ASN A 130 -15.41 -12.47 -12.19
N ILE A 131 -14.10 -12.51 -11.97
CA ILE A 131 -13.34 -13.75 -12.00
C ILE A 131 -13.72 -14.67 -10.83
N SER A 132 -13.94 -14.12 -9.65
CA SER A 132 -14.41 -14.89 -8.48
C SER A 132 -15.80 -15.46 -8.68
N THR A 133 -16.73 -14.69 -9.26
CA THR A 133 -18.07 -15.15 -9.62
C THR A 133 -18.01 -16.32 -10.61
N MET A 134 -17.11 -16.26 -11.59
CA MET A 134 -16.96 -17.33 -12.57
C MET A 134 -16.48 -18.65 -11.95
N VAL A 135 -15.70 -18.62 -10.86
CA VAL A 135 -15.33 -19.85 -10.12
C VAL A 135 -16.59 -20.57 -9.62
N GLY A 136 -17.51 -19.80 -9.02
CA GLY A 136 -18.79 -20.36 -8.57
C GLY A 136 -19.65 -20.94 -9.71
N GLN A 137 -19.68 -20.24 -10.84
CA GLN A 137 -20.46 -20.65 -12.02
C GLN A 137 -19.96 -21.93 -12.72
N LEU A 138 -18.72 -22.38 -12.45
CA LEU A 138 -18.18 -23.64 -12.95
C LEU A 138 -18.82 -24.87 -12.32
N TYR A 139 -19.57 -24.71 -11.23
CA TYR A 139 -20.15 -25.79 -10.45
C TYR A 139 -21.67 -25.69 -10.43
N PRO A 140 -22.39 -26.84 -10.57
CA PRO A 140 -23.82 -26.87 -10.34
C PRO A 140 -24.20 -26.45 -8.92
N GLN A 141 -25.41 -25.93 -8.76
CA GLN A 141 -25.92 -25.59 -7.43
C GLN A 141 -25.89 -26.80 -6.48
N GLY A 142 -25.32 -26.62 -5.29
CA GLY A 142 -25.21 -27.69 -4.28
C GLY A 142 -24.03 -28.66 -4.48
N ASP A 143 -23.11 -28.37 -5.41
CA ASP A 143 -21.91 -29.20 -5.57
C ASP A 143 -20.96 -29.03 -4.37
N LYS A 144 -20.68 -30.13 -3.68
CA LYS A 144 -19.83 -30.15 -2.48
C LYS A 144 -18.36 -29.78 -2.74
N ARG A 145 -17.94 -29.78 -4.02
CA ARG A 145 -16.55 -29.42 -4.40
C ARG A 145 -16.30 -27.93 -4.45
N ILE A 146 -17.33 -27.08 -4.34
CA ILE A 146 -17.22 -25.63 -4.50
C ILE A 146 -16.28 -25.01 -3.45
N ASP A 147 -16.32 -25.48 -2.21
CA ASP A 147 -15.45 -24.98 -1.14
C ASP A 147 -13.98 -25.28 -1.41
N ALA A 148 -13.70 -26.51 -1.89
CA ALA A 148 -12.35 -26.89 -2.31
C ALA A 148 -11.89 -26.09 -3.53
N ALA A 149 -12.79 -25.77 -4.46
CA ALA A 149 -12.49 -24.93 -5.62
C ALA A 149 -12.07 -23.51 -5.22
N PHE A 150 -12.81 -22.88 -4.30
CA PHE A 150 -12.42 -21.58 -3.77
C PHE A 150 -11.10 -21.64 -2.99
N THR A 151 -10.82 -22.73 -2.29
CA THR A 151 -9.53 -22.94 -1.62
C THR A 151 -8.38 -22.97 -2.63
N ILE A 152 -8.54 -23.73 -3.74
CA ILE A 152 -7.55 -23.76 -4.82
C ILE A 152 -7.39 -22.38 -5.45
N PHE A 153 -8.48 -21.68 -5.73
CA PHE A 153 -8.45 -20.34 -6.29
C PHE A 153 -7.72 -19.36 -5.36
N TYR A 154 -7.98 -19.42 -4.05
CA TYR A 154 -7.29 -18.61 -3.02
C TYR A 154 -5.80 -18.92 -2.93
N MET A 155 -5.39 -20.18 -3.13
CA MET A 155 -3.97 -20.52 -3.25
C MET A 155 -3.30 -19.80 -4.44
N GLY A 156 -4.00 -19.62 -5.56
CA GLY A 156 -3.51 -18.86 -6.70
C GLY A 156 -3.26 -17.39 -6.35
N ILE A 157 -4.19 -16.78 -5.61
CA ILE A 157 -4.02 -15.39 -5.08
C ILE A 157 -2.74 -15.28 -4.27
N ASN A 158 -2.55 -16.18 -3.29
CA ASN A 158 -1.38 -16.12 -2.39
C ASN A 158 -0.08 -16.47 -3.10
N LEU A 159 -0.10 -17.37 -4.08
CA LEU A 159 1.10 -17.67 -4.87
C LEU A 159 1.54 -16.46 -5.71
N GLY A 160 0.60 -15.76 -6.35
CA GLY A 160 0.87 -14.52 -7.06
C GLY A 160 1.41 -13.45 -6.13
N ALA A 161 0.77 -13.25 -4.96
CA ALA A 161 1.18 -12.30 -3.95
C ALA A 161 2.55 -12.61 -3.32
N PHE A 162 2.93 -13.89 -3.23
CA PHE A 162 4.24 -14.30 -2.74
C PHE A 162 5.36 -14.02 -3.74
N ILE A 163 5.16 -14.40 -5.02
CA ILE A 163 6.21 -14.28 -6.03
C ILE A 163 6.42 -12.81 -6.43
N ALA A 164 5.36 -12.01 -6.43
CA ALA A 164 5.36 -10.66 -6.99
C ALA A 164 6.35 -9.70 -6.30
N PRO A 165 6.34 -9.50 -4.96
CA PRO A 165 7.30 -8.61 -4.32
C PRO A 165 8.75 -9.08 -4.47
N LEU A 166 8.98 -10.40 -4.53
CA LEU A 166 10.31 -10.96 -4.76
C LEU A 166 10.80 -10.64 -6.17
N ALA A 167 10.00 -10.92 -7.20
CA ALA A 167 10.41 -10.74 -8.59
C ALA A 167 10.46 -9.25 -8.97
N CYS A 168 9.42 -8.46 -8.64
CA CYS A 168 9.39 -7.04 -8.95
C CYS A 168 10.38 -6.25 -8.09
N GLY A 169 10.58 -6.65 -6.83
CA GLY A 169 11.56 -6.05 -5.92
C GLY A 169 12.99 -6.27 -6.39
N ALA A 170 13.33 -7.49 -6.82
CA ALA A 170 14.66 -7.80 -7.29
C ALA A 170 15.14 -6.95 -8.48
N VAL A 171 14.21 -6.49 -9.33
CA VAL A 171 14.53 -5.66 -10.52
C VAL A 171 14.17 -4.19 -10.35
N GLY A 172 13.35 -3.84 -9.35
CA GLY A 172 12.84 -2.48 -9.19
C GLY A 172 13.27 -1.79 -7.89
N ASP A 173 13.59 -2.53 -6.82
CA ASP A 173 14.03 -2.01 -5.52
C ASP A 173 15.50 -2.34 -5.29
N THR A 174 16.36 -1.87 -6.21
CA THR A 174 17.80 -2.14 -6.24
C THR A 174 18.62 -1.11 -5.45
N GLY A 175 17.95 -0.06 -4.96
CA GLY A 175 18.60 1.12 -4.38
C GLY A 175 18.75 2.28 -5.38
N ASP A 176 18.72 2.04 -6.69
CA ASP A 176 18.66 3.10 -7.70
C ASP A 176 17.20 3.47 -8.02
N PRO A 177 16.80 4.75 -7.81
CA PRO A 177 15.44 5.21 -8.17
C PRO A 177 15.08 5.00 -9.65
N ALA A 178 16.07 4.92 -10.54
CA ALA A 178 15.84 4.67 -11.96
C ALA A 178 15.29 3.27 -12.24
N ASP A 179 15.48 2.32 -11.34
CA ASP A 179 15.13 0.92 -11.58
C ASP A 179 13.68 0.58 -11.23
N PHE A 180 12.96 1.42 -10.48
CA PHE A 180 11.53 1.19 -10.20
C PHE A 180 10.72 0.89 -11.46
N LYS A 181 11.07 1.50 -12.60
CA LYS A 181 10.46 1.22 -13.90
C LYS A 181 10.48 -0.26 -14.26
N TRP A 182 11.55 -0.98 -13.97
CA TRP A 182 11.67 -2.40 -14.31
C TRP A 182 10.75 -3.28 -13.46
N GLY A 183 10.55 -2.92 -12.21
CA GLY A 183 9.57 -3.58 -11.34
C GLY A 183 8.14 -3.38 -11.84
N PHE A 184 7.78 -2.17 -12.28
CA PHE A 184 6.47 -1.90 -12.89
C PHE A 184 6.31 -2.59 -14.24
N LEU A 185 7.38 -2.71 -15.03
CA LEU A 185 7.35 -3.48 -16.28
C LEU A 185 7.12 -4.98 -16.01
N ALA A 186 7.76 -5.54 -15.00
CA ALA A 186 7.52 -6.93 -14.59
C ALA A 186 6.06 -7.15 -14.18
N ALA A 187 5.47 -6.22 -13.42
CA ALA A 187 4.05 -6.24 -13.07
C ALA A 187 3.15 -6.13 -14.32
N CYS A 188 3.52 -5.31 -15.29
CA CYS A 188 2.82 -5.18 -16.57
C CYS A 188 2.84 -6.49 -17.36
N ILE A 189 4.00 -7.13 -17.46
CA ILE A 189 4.15 -8.43 -18.13
C ILE A 189 3.25 -9.47 -17.46
N GLY A 190 3.20 -9.53 -16.13
CA GLY A 190 2.30 -10.40 -15.39
C GLY A 190 0.84 -10.19 -15.79
N MET A 191 0.38 -8.94 -15.92
CA MET A 191 -1.00 -8.63 -16.33
C MET A 191 -1.28 -9.06 -17.77
N ILE A 192 -0.33 -8.82 -18.67
CA ILE A 192 -0.45 -9.27 -20.07
C ILE A 192 -0.53 -10.79 -20.16
N LEU A 193 0.30 -11.51 -19.38
CA LEU A 193 0.24 -12.98 -19.32
C LEU A 193 -1.13 -13.47 -18.82
N SER A 194 -1.67 -12.86 -17.76
CA SER A 194 -3.03 -13.14 -17.27
C SER A 194 -4.07 -13.02 -18.39
N LEU A 195 -4.03 -11.91 -19.14
CA LEU A 195 -4.94 -11.67 -20.27
C LEU A 195 -4.78 -12.69 -21.40
N ILE A 196 -3.56 -12.97 -21.83
CA ILE A 196 -3.27 -13.93 -22.90
C ILE A 196 -3.82 -15.31 -22.52
N ILE A 197 -3.54 -15.78 -21.31
CA ILE A 197 -4.03 -17.06 -20.80
C ILE A 197 -5.55 -17.11 -20.81
N PHE A 198 -6.19 -16.06 -20.26
CA PHE A 198 -7.66 -16.02 -20.20
C PHE A 198 -8.28 -15.97 -21.59
N ILE A 199 -7.85 -15.06 -22.47
CA ILE A 199 -8.44 -14.84 -23.78
C ILE A 199 -8.29 -16.09 -24.66
N SER A 200 -7.10 -16.71 -24.66
CA SER A 200 -6.81 -17.87 -25.51
C SER A 200 -7.57 -19.13 -25.11
N MET A 201 -7.83 -19.31 -23.81
CA MET A 201 -8.34 -20.56 -23.28
C MET A 201 -9.79 -20.52 -22.78
N LYS A 202 -10.39 -19.33 -22.59
CA LYS A 202 -11.73 -19.16 -22.00
C LYS A 202 -12.83 -19.92 -22.75
N ASN A 203 -12.77 -19.96 -24.09
CA ASN A 203 -13.79 -20.62 -24.90
C ASN A 203 -13.72 -22.14 -24.84
N LYS A 204 -12.55 -22.70 -24.48
CA LYS A 204 -12.33 -24.15 -24.37
C LYS A 204 -12.62 -24.69 -22.99
N TYR A 205 -12.35 -23.92 -21.93
CA TYR A 205 -12.35 -24.44 -20.56
C TYR A 205 -13.39 -23.80 -19.64
N ILE A 206 -13.87 -22.58 -19.94
CA ILE A 206 -14.91 -21.93 -19.15
C ILE A 206 -16.26 -22.13 -19.83
N VAL A 207 -16.71 -23.35 -19.74
CA VAL A 207 -17.97 -23.84 -20.34
C VAL A 207 -18.70 -24.74 -19.35
N THR A 208 -20.00 -24.78 -19.47
CA THR A 208 -20.87 -25.71 -18.76
C THR A 208 -20.64 -27.14 -19.28
N PRO A 209 -21.13 -28.21 -18.62
CA PRO A 209 -20.98 -29.58 -19.10
C PRO A 209 -21.55 -29.84 -20.49
N ASP A 210 -22.56 -29.08 -20.90
CA ASP A 210 -23.15 -29.09 -22.24
C ASP A 210 -22.40 -28.25 -23.29
N GLY A 211 -21.29 -27.63 -22.91
CA GLY A 211 -20.42 -26.81 -23.80
C GLY A 211 -20.85 -25.37 -23.96
N SER A 212 -21.89 -24.90 -23.26
CA SER A 212 -22.33 -23.50 -23.30
C SER A 212 -21.36 -22.58 -22.59
N PRO A 213 -21.07 -21.36 -23.11
CA PRO A 213 -20.12 -20.44 -22.49
C PRO A 213 -20.63 -19.87 -21.17
N ILE A 214 -19.85 -20.04 -20.09
CA ILE A 214 -20.11 -19.44 -18.78
C ILE A 214 -19.72 -17.96 -18.78
N GLY A 215 -20.49 -17.08 -18.10
CA GLY A 215 -20.19 -15.67 -17.92
C GLY A 215 -20.42 -14.81 -19.17
N GLY A 216 -21.31 -15.26 -20.07
CA GLY A 216 -21.80 -14.48 -21.21
C GLY A 216 -22.63 -13.26 -20.79
N VAL A 217 -23.12 -12.51 -21.79
CA VAL A 217 -24.02 -11.37 -21.56
C VAL A 217 -25.30 -11.90 -20.87
N PRO A 218 -25.73 -11.28 -19.75
CA PRO A 218 -26.95 -11.72 -19.08
C PRO A 218 -28.17 -11.58 -19.98
N GLU A 219 -29.06 -12.56 -19.95
CA GLU A 219 -30.36 -12.41 -20.58
C GLU A 219 -31.13 -11.31 -19.85
N LYS A 220 -31.81 -10.46 -20.60
CA LYS A 220 -32.65 -9.40 -20.04
C LYS A 220 -33.79 -10.04 -19.28
N VAL A 221 -33.63 -10.16 -17.97
CA VAL A 221 -34.77 -10.56 -17.12
C VAL A 221 -35.81 -9.46 -17.21
N VAL A 222 -36.90 -9.73 -17.87
CA VAL A 222 -38.07 -8.84 -17.84
C VAL A 222 -38.71 -9.04 -16.45
N PRO A 223 -38.69 -8.03 -15.58
CA PRO A 223 -39.26 -8.18 -14.25
C PRO A 223 -40.73 -8.53 -14.37
N THR A 224 -41.16 -9.49 -13.56
CA THR A 224 -42.57 -9.86 -13.50
C THR A 224 -43.43 -8.67 -13.10
N ILE A 225 -44.71 -8.72 -13.45
CA ILE A 225 -45.66 -7.64 -13.08
C ILE A 225 -45.69 -7.44 -11.58
N GLU A 226 -45.53 -8.52 -10.78
CA GLU A 226 -45.45 -8.47 -9.32
C GLU A 226 -44.16 -7.80 -8.81
N GLU A 227 -43.01 -8.07 -9.45
CA GLU A 227 -41.77 -7.42 -9.12
C GLU A 227 -41.75 -5.93 -9.48
N LYS A 228 -42.36 -5.55 -10.62
CA LYS A 228 -42.60 -4.15 -10.96
C LYS A 228 -43.53 -3.46 -9.95
N ALA A 229 -44.64 -4.09 -9.59
CA ALA A 229 -45.58 -3.54 -8.62
C ALA A 229 -44.99 -3.43 -7.20
N ALA A 230 -44.07 -4.35 -6.83
CA ALA A 230 -43.34 -4.27 -5.57
C ALA A 230 -42.26 -3.14 -5.61
N SER A 231 -41.59 -2.96 -6.74
CA SER A 231 -40.64 -1.88 -6.96
C SER A 231 -41.30 -0.50 -6.95
N ASP A 232 -42.46 -0.37 -7.57
CA ASP A 232 -43.24 0.90 -7.64
C ASP A 232 -43.84 1.27 -6.30
N LYS A 233 -44.15 0.30 -5.43
CA LYS A 233 -44.63 0.54 -4.06
C LYS A 233 -43.55 1.06 -3.10
N VAL A 234 -42.26 0.70 -3.36
CA VAL A 234 -41.14 1.26 -2.62
C VAL A 234 -40.74 2.58 -3.27
N GLY A 235 -41.44 3.63 -2.94
CA GLY A 235 -41.15 4.97 -3.49
C GLY A 235 -39.69 5.33 -3.35
N ASN A 236 -39.11 5.95 -4.37
CA ASN A 236 -37.71 6.39 -4.44
C ASN A 236 -37.30 7.41 -3.34
N GLY A 237 -38.25 7.84 -2.50
CA GLY A 237 -38.04 8.86 -1.46
C GLY A 237 -36.92 8.50 -0.48
N ARG A 238 -36.84 7.22 -0.06
CA ARG A 238 -35.75 6.76 0.84
C ARG A 238 -34.37 6.81 0.15
N ALA A 239 -34.33 6.43 -1.12
CA ALA A 239 -33.06 6.50 -1.89
C ALA A 239 -32.60 7.94 -2.06
N TYR A 240 -33.51 8.88 -2.38
CA TYR A 240 -33.18 10.31 -2.47
C TYR A 240 -32.79 10.90 -1.12
N MET A 241 -33.44 10.49 -0.04
CA MET A 241 -33.06 10.91 1.32
C MET A 241 -31.63 10.51 1.65
N TRP A 242 -31.24 9.22 1.42
CA TRP A 242 -29.90 8.74 1.71
C TRP A 242 -28.85 9.26 0.74
N LEU A 243 -29.21 9.57 -0.49
CA LEU A 243 -28.35 10.32 -1.41
C LEU A 243 -28.09 11.74 -0.89
N GLY A 244 -29.10 12.41 -0.37
CA GLY A 244 -28.96 13.71 0.30
C GLY A 244 -28.04 13.63 1.53
N VAL A 245 -28.21 12.58 2.37
CA VAL A 245 -27.31 12.31 3.51
C VAL A 245 -25.87 12.08 3.05
N LEU A 246 -25.64 11.30 1.98
CA LEU A 246 -24.31 11.07 1.42
C LEU A 246 -23.64 12.37 1.00
N VAL A 247 -24.34 13.23 0.25
CA VAL A 247 -23.84 14.54 -0.19
C VAL A 247 -23.54 15.43 1.02
N THR A 248 -24.44 15.47 2.00
CA THR A 248 -24.27 16.27 3.22
C THR A 248 -23.03 15.81 4.01
N LEU A 249 -22.88 14.50 4.22
CA LEU A 249 -21.72 13.94 4.91
C LEU A 249 -20.43 14.22 4.14
N TYR A 250 -20.45 14.08 2.81
CA TYR A 250 -19.28 14.42 1.98
C TYR A 250 -18.86 15.88 2.21
N VAL A 251 -19.80 16.82 2.18
CA VAL A 251 -19.52 18.25 2.41
C VAL A 251 -18.99 18.49 3.83
N ILE A 252 -19.56 17.81 4.84
CA ILE A 252 -19.07 17.92 6.22
C ILE A 252 -17.65 17.36 6.34
N PHE A 253 -17.39 16.17 5.83
CA PHE A 253 -16.05 15.58 5.92
C PHE A 253 -15.00 16.40 5.15
N LYS A 254 -15.35 16.92 3.98
CA LYS A 254 -14.43 17.75 3.18
C LYS A 254 -14.26 19.15 3.76
N GLY A 255 -15.36 19.81 4.14
CA GLY A 255 -15.36 21.23 4.48
C GLY A 255 -15.12 21.53 5.97
N VAL A 256 -15.57 20.64 6.88
CA VAL A 256 -15.48 20.85 8.32
C VAL A 256 -14.39 20.01 8.95
N VAL A 257 -14.33 18.71 8.61
CA VAL A 257 -13.32 17.78 9.17
C VAL A 257 -11.97 17.95 8.48
N GLY A 258 -11.97 18.39 7.20
CA GLY A 258 -10.74 18.63 6.44
C GLY A 258 -10.14 17.40 5.78
N PHE A 259 -10.93 16.31 5.62
CA PHE A 259 -10.45 15.14 4.88
C PHE A 259 -10.22 15.49 3.39
N ASP A 260 -9.36 14.72 2.73
CA ASP A 260 -9.21 14.80 1.28
C ASP A 260 -10.49 14.39 0.53
N ILE A 261 -10.50 14.56 -0.79
CA ILE A 261 -11.68 14.29 -1.64
C ILE A 261 -12.09 12.83 -1.57
N ILE A 262 -11.13 11.91 -1.66
CA ILE A 262 -11.36 10.46 -1.72
C ILE A 262 -11.78 9.94 -0.35
N GLY A 263 -11.08 10.33 0.70
CA GLY A 263 -11.44 10.02 2.08
C GLY A 263 -12.84 10.48 2.43
N SER A 264 -13.17 11.74 2.12
CA SER A 264 -14.52 12.28 2.35
C SER A 264 -15.62 11.46 1.67
N PHE A 265 -15.36 11.00 0.45
CA PHE A 265 -16.30 10.16 -0.29
C PHE A 265 -16.44 8.76 0.32
N ILE A 266 -15.33 8.09 0.63
CA ILE A 266 -15.35 6.73 1.25
C ILE A 266 -16.05 6.78 2.61
N PHE A 267 -15.73 7.76 3.47
CA PHE A 267 -16.38 7.92 4.78
C PHE A 267 -17.89 8.20 4.63
N ALA A 268 -18.29 9.07 3.71
CA ALA A 268 -19.70 9.34 3.45
C ALA A 268 -20.46 8.09 2.99
N CYS A 269 -19.89 7.31 2.07
CA CYS A 269 -20.45 6.04 1.62
C CYS A 269 -20.58 5.02 2.77
N THR A 270 -19.56 4.95 3.67
CA THR A 270 -19.56 4.01 4.80
C THR A 270 -20.67 4.28 5.81
N VAL A 271 -21.20 5.48 5.86
CA VAL A 271 -22.37 5.83 6.69
C VAL A 271 -23.67 5.70 5.90
N ALA A 272 -23.71 6.23 4.68
CA ALA A 272 -24.94 6.30 3.89
C ALA A 272 -25.45 4.94 3.43
N ALA A 273 -24.57 4.02 2.99
CA ALA A 273 -24.99 2.72 2.50
C ALA A 273 -25.59 1.82 3.61
N PRO A 274 -24.96 1.66 4.78
CA PRO A 274 -25.57 0.97 5.91
C PRO A 274 -26.89 1.63 6.36
N GLY A 275 -26.91 2.97 6.40
CA GLY A 275 -28.11 3.72 6.78
C GLY A 275 -29.30 3.44 5.85
N TYR A 276 -29.06 3.40 4.54
CA TYR A 276 -30.09 3.06 3.56
C TYR A 276 -30.71 1.68 3.82
N ILE A 277 -29.87 0.68 4.18
CA ILE A 277 -30.37 -0.69 4.44
C ILE A 277 -31.16 -0.74 5.76
N ILE A 278 -30.58 -0.26 6.88
CA ILE A 278 -31.15 -0.44 8.22
C ILE A 278 -32.47 0.32 8.44
N THR A 279 -32.68 1.37 7.65
CA THR A 279 -33.93 2.19 7.71
C THR A 279 -35.04 1.63 6.84
N ASP A 280 -34.87 0.46 6.23
CA ASP A 280 -35.97 -0.17 5.49
C ASP A 280 -37.07 -0.61 6.45
N PRO A 281 -38.30 -0.07 6.28
CA PRO A 281 -39.43 -0.43 7.12
C PRO A 281 -39.86 -1.90 6.95
N SER A 282 -39.53 -2.55 5.84
CA SER A 282 -39.86 -3.94 5.56
C SER A 282 -38.99 -4.96 6.32
N LEU A 283 -37.93 -4.49 7.01
CA LEU A 283 -37.09 -5.36 7.84
C LEU A 283 -37.80 -5.78 9.12
N ASP A 284 -37.84 -7.07 9.40
CA ASP A 284 -38.32 -7.58 10.68
C ASP A 284 -37.27 -7.34 11.79
N LYS A 285 -37.65 -7.61 13.05
CA LYS A 285 -36.80 -7.39 14.22
C LYS A 285 -35.55 -8.28 14.21
N ILE A 286 -35.66 -9.51 13.69
CA ILE A 286 -34.56 -10.48 13.64
C ILE A 286 -33.59 -10.09 12.54
N GLU A 287 -34.09 -9.77 11.35
CA GLU A 287 -33.28 -9.28 10.24
C GLU A 287 -32.49 -8.03 10.62
N ARG A 288 -33.17 -7.05 11.25
CA ARG A 288 -32.53 -5.82 11.71
C ARG A 288 -31.45 -6.09 12.76
N SER A 289 -31.70 -7.03 13.68
CA SER A 289 -30.71 -7.46 14.68
C SER A 289 -29.48 -8.07 14.03
N ARG A 290 -29.64 -8.96 13.04
CA ARG A 290 -28.54 -9.59 12.29
C ARG A 290 -27.75 -8.57 11.45
N ILE A 291 -28.42 -7.60 10.85
CA ILE A 291 -27.75 -6.53 10.10
C ILE A 291 -26.89 -5.68 11.06
N TRP A 292 -27.36 -5.36 12.25
CA TRP A 292 -26.54 -4.68 13.25
C TRP A 292 -25.30 -5.47 13.65
N VAL A 293 -25.39 -6.79 13.74
CA VAL A 293 -24.19 -7.64 13.97
C VAL A 293 -23.18 -7.44 12.85
N ILE A 294 -23.61 -7.46 11.58
CA ILE A 294 -22.73 -7.23 10.43
C ILE A 294 -22.04 -5.86 10.55
N TYR A 295 -22.77 -4.79 10.90
CA TYR A 295 -22.22 -3.43 11.00
C TYR A 295 -21.22 -3.28 12.16
N ILE A 296 -21.54 -3.84 13.33
CA ILE A 296 -20.64 -3.81 14.47
C ILE A 296 -19.37 -4.57 14.18
N ILE A 297 -19.47 -5.76 13.58
CA ILE A 297 -18.30 -6.53 13.18
C ILE A 297 -17.50 -5.82 12.10
N ALA A 298 -18.14 -5.21 11.10
CA ALA A 298 -17.48 -4.42 10.05
C ALA A 298 -16.65 -3.26 10.65
N PHE A 299 -17.14 -2.61 11.70
CA PHE A 299 -16.38 -1.58 12.43
C PHE A 299 -15.07 -2.13 13.02
N PHE A 300 -15.10 -3.30 13.66
CA PHE A 300 -13.88 -3.94 14.18
C PHE A 300 -12.96 -4.45 13.08
N VAL A 301 -13.51 -4.86 11.95
CA VAL A 301 -12.76 -5.26 10.76
C VAL A 301 -12.00 -4.07 10.15
N ILE A 302 -12.58 -2.85 10.20
CA ILE A 302 -11.87 -1.62 9.82
C ILE A 302 -10.62 -1.44 10.69
N ALA A 303 -10.74 -1.57 12.01
CA ALA A 303 -9.60 -1.44 12.91
C ALA A 303 -8.51 -2.50 12.66
N PHE A 304 -8.92 -3.75 12.36
CA PHE A 304 -7.99 -4.82 12.02
C PHE A 304 -7.20 -4.50 10.75
N TRP A 305 -7.91 -4.23 9.63
CA TRP A 305 -7.24 -4.00 8.36
C TRP A 305 -6.47 -2.68 8.34
N ALA A 306 -6.91 -1.63 9.05
CA ALA A 306 -6.17 -0.38 9.17
C ALA A 306 -4.79 -0.59 9.82
N ALA A 307 -4.70 -1.49 10.81
CA ALA A 307 -3.44 -1.87 11.42
C ALA A 307 -2.66 -2.89 10.57
N PHE A 308 -3.32 -3.85 9.94
CA PHE A 308 -2.68 -4.91 9.16
C PHE A 308 -2.07 -4.39 7.85
N GLU A 309 -2.76 -3.48 7.15
CA GLU A 309 -2.36 -2.94 5.84
C GLU A 309 -1.19 -1.95 5.92
N GLN A 310 -0.64 -1.71 7.11
CA GLN A 310 0.64 -1.03 7.29
C GLN A 310 1.79 -1.73 6.54
N ALA A 311 1.62 -3.01 6.20
CA ALA A 311 2.58 -3.81 5.44
C ALA A 311 3.00 -3.15 4.10
N GLY A 312 2.08 -2.47 3.41
CA GLY A 312 2.37 -1.80 2.13
C GLY A 312 2.82 -0.34 2.26
N ALA A 313 2.86 0.22 3.46
CA ALA A 313 3.20 1.61 3.72
C ALA A 313 4.22 1.74 4.86
N SER A 314 3.81 1.98 6.11
CA SER A 314 4.75 2.27 7.21
C SER A 314 5.72 1.12 7.53
N LEU A 315 5.29 -0.14 7.41
CA LEU A 315 6.19 -1.28 7.60
C LEU A 315 7.17 -1.45 6.43
N THR A 316 6.83 -0.99 5.23
CA THR A 316 7.78 -0.92 4.12
C THR A 316 8.83 0.16 4.38
N PHE A 317 8.45 1.34 4.91
CA PHE A 317 9.42 2.35 5.36
C PHE A 317 10.30 1.80 6.48
N PHE A 318 9.73 1.10 7.44
CA PHE A 318 10.48 0.46 8.51
C PHE A 318 11.46 -0.61 8.00
N ALA A 319 11.04 -1.41 7.02
CA ALA A 319 11.92 -2.39 6.38
C ALA A 319 13.10 -1.72 5.68
N GLU A 320 12.87 -0.59 5.02
CA GLU A 320 13.90 0.14 4.28
C GLU A 320 14.88 0.86 5.22
N GLU A 321 14.37 1.56 6.22
CA GLU A 321 15.15 2.51 7.01
C GLU A 321 15.77 1.88 8.27
N GLN A 322 14.99 1.04 8.96
CA GLN A 322 15.31 0.59 10.31
C GLN A 322 15.66 -0.89 10.42
N THR A 323 15.55 -1.65 9.32
CA THR A 323 15.78 -3.10 9.35
C THR A 323 17.13 -3.44 8.72
N ASP A 324 17.95 -4.19 9.45
CA ASP A 324 19.11 -4.85 8.86
C ASP A 324 18.62 -5.97 7.95
N ARG A 325 18.77 -5.75 6.64
CA ARG A 325 18.27 -6.61 5.58
C ARG A 325 19.35 -7.53 5.01
N ASN A 326 20.56 -7.46 5.58
CA ASN A 326 21.69 -8.26 5.10
C ASN A 326 21.48 -9.74 5.43
N LEU A 327 21.42 -10.58 4.41
CA LEU A 327 21.26 -12.01 4.55
C LEU A 327 22.63 -12.68 4.65
N PHE A 328 23.10 -12.89 5.88
CA PHE A 328 24.35 -13.60 6.21
C PHE A 328 25.62 -13.04 5.52
N GLY A 329 25.63 -11.76 5.17
CA GLY A 329 26.75 -11.13 4.47
C GLY A 329 26.79 -11.38 2.96
N TRP A 330 25.76 -12.00 2.38
CA TRP A 330 25.72 -12.34 0.95
C TRP A 330 25.09 -11.23 0.10
N PHE A 331 23.93 -10.75 0.49
CA PHE A 331 23.21 -9.67 -0.19
C PHE A 331 22.16 -9.04 0.73
N ASP A 332 21.73 -7.84 0.38
CA ASP A 332 20.63 -7.15 1.05
C ASP A 332 19.29 -7.51 0.40
N ILE A 333 18.34 -7.97 1.23
CA ILE A 333 16.99 -8.27 0.77
C ILE A 333 16.30 -6.94 0.46
N PRO A 334 15.68 -6.75 -0.74
CA PRO A 334 14.89 -5.56 -1.01
C PRO A 334 13.79 -5.34 0.04
N ALA A 335 13.56 -4.10 0.46
CA ALA A 335 12.53 -3.80 1.47
C ALA A 335 11.13 -4.24 1.02
N SER A 336 10.83 -4.08 -0.27
CA SER A 336 9.61 -4.55 -0.90
C SER A 336 9.37 -6.06 -0.75
N ALA A 337 10.43 -6.88 -0.68
CA ALA A 337 10.35 -8.34 -0.59
C ALA A 337 9.71 -8.84 0.72
N PHE A 338 9.75 -8.05 1.80
CA PHE A 338 9.12 -8.43 3.07
C PHE A 338 7.59 -8.57 2.95
N GLN A 339 6.96 -7.93 1.97
CA GLN A 339 5.53 -8.13 1.71
C GLN A 339 5.19 -9.55 1.23
N SER A 340 6.17 -10.35 0.80
CA SER A 340 5.99 -11.78 0.47
C SER A 340 5.84 -12.68 1.71
N VAL A 341 6.21 -12.21 2.90
CA VAL A 341 6.19 -13.03 4.12
C VAL A 341 4.78 -13.45 4.50
N ASN A 342 3.81 -12.54 4.43
CA ASN A 342 2.41 -12.86 4.76
C ASN A 342 1.82 -13.93 3.82
N PRO A 343 1.86 -13.80 2.48
CA PRO A 343 1.28 -14.80 1.59
C PRO A 343 1.86 -16.21 1.74
N ILE A 344 3.17 -16.34 1.94
CA ILE A 344 3.78 -17.66 2.14
C ILE A 344 3.36 -18.26 3.49
N LEU A 345 3.26 -17.43 4.52
CA LEU A 345 2.79 -17.87 5.83
C LEU A 345 1.30 -18.25 5.82
N ILE A 346 0.46 -17.58 5.03
CA ILE A 346 -0.94 -18.00 4.82
C ILE A 346 -0.97 -19.42 4.27
N VAL A 347 -0.21 -19.70 3.20
CA VAL A 347 -0.17 -21.03 2.59
C VAL A 347 0.29 -22.10 3.59
N ALA A 348 1.30 -21.79 4.42
CA ALA A 348 1.84 -22.71 5.40
C ALA A 348 0.92 -22.91 6.62
N LEU A 349 0.31 -21.83 7.15
CA LEU A 349 -0.42 -21.86 8.40
C LEU A 349 -1.92 -22.13 8.25
N ALA A 350 -2.54 -21.81 7.09
CA ALA A 350 -3.98 -22.02 6.91
C ALA A 350 -4.44 -23.47 7.14
N PRO A 351 -3.73 -24.53 6.67
CA PRO A 351 -4.08 -25.91 6.98
C PRO A 351 -4.01 -26.21 8.49
N LEU A 352 -3.03 -25.64 9.19
CA LEU A 352 -2.85 -25.82 10.63
C LEU A 352 -4.01 -25.19 11.42
N PHE A 353 -4.42 -23.99 11.02
CA PHE A 353 -5.56 -23.30 11.64
C PHE A 353 -6.88 -24.02 11.34
N ALA A 354 -7.06 -24.53 10.11
CA ALA A 354 -8.23 -25.35 9.79
C ALA A 354 -8.31 -26.60 10.67
N MET A 355 -7.20 -27.33 10.84
CA MET A 355 -7.13 -28.48 11.73
C MET A 355 -7.40 -28.10 13.19
N LEU A 356 -6.90 -26.96 13.66
CA LEU A 356 -7.14 -26.43 14.99
C LEU A 356 -8.63 -26.20 15.23
N TRP A 357 -9.30 -25.51 14.32
CA TRP A 357 -10.74 -25.21 14.46
C TRP A 357 -11.57 -26.49 14.43
N VAL A 358 -11.29 -27.43 13.53
CA VAL A 358 -11.97 -28.73 13.48
C VAL A 358 -11.76 -29.53 14.78
N ARG A 359 -10.54 -29.52 15.34
CA ARG A 359 -10.24 -30.21 16.60
C ARG A 359 -10.97 -29.59 17.78
N LEU A 360 -11.01 -28.26 17.87
CA LEU A 360 -11.74 -27.53 18.90
C LEU A 360 -13.25 -27.72 18.74
N GLY A 361 -13.76 -27.72 17.52
CA GLY A 361 -15.18 -27.98 17.20
C GLY A 361 -15.64 -29.35 17.67
N LYS A 362 -14.82 -30.40 17.44
CA LYS A 362 -15.09 -31.76 17.96
C LYS A 362 -15.20 -31.84 19.49
N LYS A 363 -14.54 -30.91 20.20
CA LYS A 363 -14.56 -30.80 21.66
C LYS A 363 -15.60 -29.81 22.18
N ASN A 364 -16.43 -29.20 21.31
CA ASN A 364 -17.34 -28.08 21.63
C ASN A 364 -16.61 -26.87 22.27
N GLN A 365 -15.32 -26.66 21.97
CA GLN A 365 -14.48 -25.59 22.46
C GLN A 365 -14.13 -24.57 21.37
N GLU A 366 -14.67 -24.70 20.18
CA GLU A 366 -14.44 -23.75 19.08
C GLU A 366 -15.02 -22.39 19.45
N PRO A 367 -14.20 -21.30 19.46
CA PRO A 367 -14.70 -19.97 19.70
C PRO A 367 -15.69 -19.55 18.62
N ALA A 368 -16.73 -18.82 19.00
CA ALA A 368 -17.68 -18.27 18.04
C ALA A 368 -17.04 -17.19 17.17
N SER A 369 -17.64 -16.90 16.02
CA SER A 369 -17.10 -15.97 15.01
C SER A 369 -16.63 -14.61 15.58
N PRO A 370 -17.40 -13.88 16.41
CA PRO A 370 -16.93 -12.63 17.00
C PRO A 370 -15.72 -12.79 17.93
N MET A 371 -15.64 -13.93 18.64
CA MET A 371 -14.51 -14.22 19.53
C MET A 371 -13.23 -14.51 18.75
N LYS A 372 -13.31 -15.24 17.63
CA LYS A 372 -12.16 -15.48 16.75
C LYS A 372 -11.61 -14.17 16.19
N GLN A 373 -12.49 -13.24 15.84
CA GLN A 373 -12.09 -11.91 15.35
C GLN A 373 -11.42 -11.07 16.45
N SER A 374 -11.91 -11.14 17.69
CA SER A 374 -11.23 -10.53 18.85
C SER A 374 -9.82 -11.10 19.04
N ILE A 375 -9.64 -12.41 18.92
CA ILE A 375 -8.31 -13.05 18.97
C ILE A 375 -7.42 -12.55 17.83
N GLY A 376 -7.96 -12.38 16.61
CA GLY A 376 -7.24 -11.82 15.48
C GLY A 376 -6.71 -10.41 15.76
N LEU A 377 -7.57 -9.52 16.28
CA LEU A 377 -7.18 -8.17 16.69
C LEU A 377 -6.11 -8.18 17.79
N PHE A 378 -6.25 -9.07 18.78
CA PHE A 378 -5.26 -9.25 19.83
C PHE A 378 -3.89 -9.64 19.26
N MET A 379 -3.84 -10.56 18.32
CA MET A 379 -2.61 -10.98 17.65
C MET A 379 -1.94 -9.80 16.92
N VAL A 380 -2.71 -8.96 16.23
CA VAL A 380 -2.16 -7.75 15.58
C VAL A 380 -1.55 -6.81 16.61
N ALA A 381 -2.24 -6.57 17.74
CA ALA A 381 -1.69 -5.75 18.82
C ALA A 381 -0.39 -6.34 19.38
N VAL A 382 -0.32 -7.66 19.59
CA VAL A 382 0.91 -8.35 20.07
C VAL A 382 2.08 -8.17 19.08
N GLY A 383 1.83 -8.28 17.76
CA GLY A 383 2.86 -8.05 16.75
C GLY A 383 3.44 -6.64 16.87
N TYR A 384 2.60 -5.62 17.06
CA TYR A 384 3.07 -4.24 17.27
C TYR A 384 3.75 -4.02 18.61
N VAL A 385 3.35 -4.72 19.68
CA VAL A 385 4.08 -4.68 20.97
C VAL A 385 5.53 -5.13 20.78
N ILE A 386 5.75 -6.20 20.02
CA ILE A 386 7.11 -6.71 19.78
C ILE A 386 7.96 -5.65 19.09
N ILE A 387 7.48 -5.07 17.98
CA ILE A 387 8.23 -4.04 17.25
C ILE A 387 8.42 -2.78 18.10
N ALA A 388 7.39 -2.33 18.83
CA ALA A 388 7.50 -1.15 19.68
C ALA A 388 8.59 -1.34 20.76
N LEU A 389 8.66 -2.52 21.39
CA LEU A 389 9.70 -2.81 22.39
C LEU A 389 11.10 -2.84 21.77
N VAL A 390 11.24 -3.35 20.56
CA VAL A 390 12.52 -3.42 19.86
C VAL A 390 13.04 -2.03 19.47
N VAL A 391 12.14 -1.09 19.08
CA VAL A 391 12.55 0.26 18.68
C VAL A 391 12.60 1.26 19.84
N LYS A 392 12.18 0.88 21.06
CA LYS A 392 12.00 1.82 22.17
C LYS A 392 13.28 2.56 22.55
N ASP A 393 14.39 1.84 22.61
CA ASP A 393 15.67 2.35 23.06
C ASP A 393 16.72 2.32 21.92
N LEU A 394 16.23 2.37 20.65
CA LEU A 394 17.10 2.34 19.48
C LEU A 394 17.89 3.65 19.39
N GLY A 395 19.21 3.54 19.40
CA GLY A 395 20.08 4.67 19.14
C GLY A 395 20.03 5.09 17.65
N PRO A 396 20.44 6.33 17.35
CA PRO A 396 20.52 6.78 15.95
C PRO A 396 21.45 5.87 15.12
N GLY A 397 21.03 5.52 13.91
CA GLY A 397 21.80 4.66 12.98
C GLY A 397 21.81 3.18 13.30
N VAL A 398 21.19 2.73 14.40
CA VAL A 398 21.14 1.31 14.74
C VAL A 398 19.95 0.66 14.05
N LYS A 399 20.22 -0.32 13.18
CA LYS A 399 19.19 -1.11 12.53
C LYS A 399 18.84 -2.34 13.35
N VAL A 400 17.57 -2.72 13.33
CA VAL A 400 17.09 -3.92 14.01
C VAL A 400 17.18 -5.14 13.08
N SER A 401 17.41 -6.32 13.65
CA SER A 401 17.40 -7.54 12.87
C SER A 401 16.05 -7.78 12.17
N MET A 402 16.10 -8.23 10.91
CA MET A 402 14.91 -8.59 10.11
C MET A 402 14.03 -9.66 10.79
N VAL A 403 14.55 -10.43 11.71
CA VAL A 403 13.80 -11.45 12.47
C VAL A 403 12.61 -10.83 13.21
N TRP A 404 12.74 -9.61 13.70
CA TRP A 404 11.65 -8.93 14.41
C TRP A 404 10.51 -8.56 13.47
N LEU A 405 10.82 -8.05 12.28
CA LEU A 405 9.83 -7.74 11.26
C LEU A 405 9.15 -9.03 10.75
N PHE A 406 9.93 -10.10 10.52
CA PHE A 406 9.38 -11.41 10.18
C PHE A 406 8.45 -11.94 11.27
N SER A 407 8.81 -11.79 12.55
CA SER A 407 7.98 -12.20 13.69
C SER A 407 6.65 -11.44 13.75
N LEU A 408 6.68 -10.12 13.48
CA LEU A 408 5.47 -9.30 13.35
C LEU A 408 4.57 -9.86 12.25
N TYR A 409 5.09 -10.08 11.03
CA TYR A 409 4.30 -10.63 9.92
C TYR A 409 3.73 -12.02 10.25
N ALA A 410 4.48 -12.87 10.95
CA ALA A 410 4.01 -14.19 11.36
C ALA A 410 2.81 -14.09 12.30
N ILE A 411 2.89 -13.25 13.32
CA ILE A 411 1.81 -13.05 14.29
C ILE A 411 0.59 -12.38 13.64
N HIS A 412 0.81 -11.38 12.78
CA HIS A 412 -0.26 -10.74 12.02
C HIS A 412 -0.97 -11.73 11.10
N THR A 413 -0.23 -12.63 10.44
CA THR A 413 -0.82 -13.69 9.61
C THR A 413 -1.67 -14.66 10.43
N MET A 414 -1.23 -15.04 11.64
CA MET A 414 -2.09 -15.83 12.54
C MET A 414 -3.37 -15.09 12.93
N GLY A 415 -3.28 -13.76 13.14
CA GLY A 415 -4.45 -12.91 13.38
C GLY A 415 -5.39 -12.88 12.18
N GLU A 416 -4.86 -12.77 10.97
CA GLU A 416 -5.63 -12.80 9.73
C GLU A 416 -6.39 -14.12 9.55
N LEU A 417 -5.76 -15.25 9.83
CA LEU A 417 -6.40 -16.57 9.74
C LEU A 417 -7.52 -16.78 10.78
N CYS A 418 -7.54 -15.98 11.84
CA CYS A 418 -8.66 -15.94 12.79
C CYS A 418 -9.83 -15.08 12.30
N LEU A 419 -9.63 -14.17 11.34
CA LEU A 419 -10.61 -13.15 10.95
C LEU A 419 -11.16 -13.36 9.54
N SER A 420 -10.30 -13.47 8.54
CA SER A 420 -10.68 -13.34 7.12
C SER A 420 -11.66 -14.41 6.62
N PRO A 421 -11.49 -15.72 6.89
CA PRO A 421 -12.42 -16.72 6.39
C PRO A 421 -13.81 -16.62 7.02
N ILE A 422 -13.87 -16.04 8.22
CA ILE A 422 -15.06 -16.03 9.09
C ILE A 422 -15.98 -14.86 8.74
N GLY A 423 -15.41 -13.69 8.41
CA GLY A 423 -16.17 -12.49 8.16
C GLY A 423 -17.11 -12.61 6.95
N LEU A 424 -16.61 -13.06 5.81
CA LEU A 424 -17.42 -13.26 4.61
C LEU A 424 -18.52 -14.29 4.83
N SER A 425 -18.18 -15.44 5.45
CA SER A 425 -19.15 -16.50 5.77
C SER A 425 -20.26 -15.96 6.68
N MET A 426 -19.92 -15.14 7.66
CA MET A 426 -20.89 -14.54 8.58
C MET A 426 -21.85 -13.60 7.85
N VAL A 427 -21.36 -12.74 6.94
CA VAL A 427 -22.24 -11.85 6.16
C VAL A 427 -23.23 -12.67 5.34
N VAL A 428 -22.76 -13.71 4.63
CA VAL A 428 -23.64 -14.60 3.84
C VAL A 428 -24.70 -15.27 4.70
N LYS A 429 -24.36 -15.73 5.91
CA LYS A 429 -25.30 -16.41 6.82
C LYS A 429 -26.32 -15.46 7.45
N LEU A 430 -25.92 -14.23 7.78
CA LEU A 430 -26.78 -13.28 8.52
C LEU A 430 -27.61 -12.37 7.62
N ALA A 431 -27.17 -12.15 6.37
CA ALA A 431 -27.83 -11.23 5.46
C ALA A 431 -29.21 -11.74 5.02
N PRO A 432 -30.27 -10.92 5.10
CA PRO A 432 -31.53 -11.22 4.43
C PRO A 432 -31.31 -11.39 2.92
N VAL A 433 -31.98 -12.35 2.29
CA VAL A 433 -31.79 -12.68 0.86
C VAL A 433 -31.85 -11.45 -0.04
N ARG A 434 -32.84 -10.58 0.19
CA ARG A 434 -33.03 -9.32 -0.57
C ARG A 434 -31.92 -8.30 -0.44
N TYR A 435 -31.13 -8.34 0.64
CA TYR A 435 -30.02 -7.40 0.91
C TYR A 435 -28.63 -8.09 0.87
N SER A 436 -28.55 -9.36 0.49
CA SER A 436 -27.31 -10.14 0.53
C SER A 436 -26.19 -9.45 -0.26
N SER A 437 -26.44 -9.07 -1.51
CA SER A 437 -25.45 -8.39 -2.35
C SER A 437 -25.06 -7.00 -1.81
N LEU A 438 -26.03 -6.26 -1.28
CA LEU A 438 -25.79 -4.91 -0.77
C LEU A 438 -25.01 -4.94 0.55
N LEU A 439 -25.31 -5.90 1.46
CA LEU A 439 -24.55 -6.12 2.69
C LEU A 439 -23.15 -6.65 2.42
N MET A 440 -22.96 -7.46 1.38
CA MET A 440 -21.63 -7.82 0.89
C MET A 440 -20.89 -6.57 0.38
N GLY A 441 -21.60 -5.67 -0.29
CA GLY A 441 -21.08 -4.35 -0.69
C GLY A 441 -20.63 -3.50 0.51
N VAL A 442 -21.42 -3.46 1.58
CA VAL A 442 -21.03 -2.77 2.84
C VAL A 442 -19.79 -3.41 3.46
N TRP A 443 -19.65 -4.73 3.38
CA TRP A 443 -18.44 -5.41 3.83
C TRP A 443 -17.19 -5.00 3.04
N PHE A 444 -17.26 -4.93 1.72
CA PHE A 444 -16.15 -4.44 0.90
C PHE A 444 -15.87 -2.94 1.11
N LEU A 445 -16.91 -2.16 1.37
CA LEU A 445 -16.78 -0.74 1.71
C LEU A 445 -16.03 -0.56 3.04
N SER A 446 -16.24 -1.45 4.03
CA SER A 446 -15.45 -1.42 5.27
C SER A 446 -13.96 -1.71 5.00
N THR A 447 -13.65 -2.60 4.06
CA THR A 447 -12.27 -2.86 3.63
C THR A 447 -11.67 -1.65 2.90
N ALA A 448 -12.46 -0.98 2.03
CA ALA A 448 -12.04 0.25 1.37
C ALA A 448 -11.71 1.36 2.38
N LEU A 449 -12.57 1.57 3.38
CA LEU A 449 -12.33 2.51 4.47
C LEU A 449 -11.10 2.14 5.28
N ALA A 450 -10.92 0.85 5.61
CA ALA A 450 -9.75 0.37 6.35
C ALA A 450 -8.44 0.69 5.62
N ASN A 451 -8.39 0.49 4.30
CA ASN A 451 -7.21 0.82 3.49
C ASN A 451 -6.95 2.33 3.45
N LYS A 452 -8.00 3.16 3.33
CA LYS A 452 -7.85 4.61 3.42
C LYS A 452 -7.29 5.02 4.78
N VAL A 453 -7.88 4.54 5.87
CA VAL A 453 -7.40 4.80 7.24
C VAL A 453 -5.99 4.26 7.46
N ALA A 454 -5.63 3.12 6.86
CA ALA A 454 -4.26 2.59 6.92
C ALA A 454 -3.25 3.57 6.31
N GLY A 455 -3.56 4.14 5.13
CA GLY A 455 -2.73 5.16 4.50
C GLY A 455 -2.63 6.42 5.35
N ASP A 456 -3.75 6.94 5.86
CA ASP A 456 -3.77 8.12 6.72
C ASP A 456 -2.95 7.91 8.00
N LEU A 457 -3.09 6.75 8.66
CA LEU A 457 -2.30 6.39 9.85
C LEU A 457 -0.81 6.21 9.52
N SER A 458 -0.48 5.65 8.35
CA SER A 458 0.91 5.53 7.90
C SER A 458 1.57 6.90 7.68
N GLY A 459 0.79 7.92 7.32
CA GLY A 459 1.26 9.31 7.21
C GLY A 459 1.79 9.91 8.51
N TYR A 460 1.52 9.28 9.66
CA TYR A 460 2.10 9.65 10.95
C TYR A 460 3.45 8.98 11.24
N TYR A 461 4.01 8.23 10.29
CA TYR A 461 5.35 7.66 10.44
C TYR A 461 6.38 8.79 10.61
N PRO A 462 7.15 8.82 11.72
CA PRO A 462 8.05 9.94 12.00
C PRO A 462 9.19 10.00 10.99
N GLU A 463 9.45 11.19 10.52
CA GLU A 463 10.64 11.53 9.73
C GLU A 463 11.57 12.43 10.57
N ASP A 464 12.85 12.07 10.62
CA ASP A 464 13.85 12.91 11.28
C ASP A 464 14.44 13.91 10.30
N VAL A 465 14.65 13.49 9.05
CA VAL A 465 15.08 14.33 7.94
C VAL A 465 14.33 13.96 6.67
N HIS A 466 14.10 14.93 5.80
CA HIS A 466 13.38 14.72 4.54
C HIS A 466 14.19 15.25 3.36
N LYS A 467 14.39 14.41 2.33
CA LYS A 467 15.01 14.81 1.07
C LYS A 467 14.00 15.57 0.20
N LYS A 468 14.08 16.91 0.19
CA LYS A 468 13.17 17.77 -0.58
C LYS A 468 13.37 17.67 -2.09
N SER A 469 14.62 17.52 -2.52
CA SER A 469 14.94 17.41 -3.95
C SER A 469 16.27 16.73 -4.16
N ALA A 470 16.37 16.01 -5.26
CA ALA A 470 17.63 15.44 -5.73
C ALA A 470 17.76 15.73 -7.23
N TYR A 471 18.91 16.24 -7.61
CA TYR A 471 19.25 16.59 -8.97
C TYR A 471 20.46 15.74 -9.36
N GLY A 472 20.27 14.73 -10.18
CA GLY A 472 21.31 13.76 -10.55
C GLY A 472 21.78 13.86 -12.00
N ALA A 473 23.00 13.38 -12.25
CA ALA A 473 23.52 13.16 -13.59
C ALA A 473 22.57 12.24 -14.39
N PRO A 474 22.28 12.48 -15.64
CA PRO A 474 23.20 12.50 -16.77
C PRO A 474 23.37 13.87 -17.42
N LYS A 475 22.90 14.93 -16.81
CA LYS A 475 23.01 16.29 -17.36
C LYS A 475 24.24 17.07 -16.83
N PHE A 476 25.00 16.46 -15.89
CA PHE A 476 26.17 17.06 -15.30
C PHE A 476 27.46 16.43 -15.87
N GLU A 477 27.89 16.86 -17.01
CA GLU A 477 29.32 16.77 -17.34
C GLU A 477 30.03 17.98 -16.72
N ALA A 478 30.38 17.87 -15.45
CA ALA A 478 31.22 18.87 -14.82
C ALA A 478 32.69 18.53 -15.09
N ASN A 479 33.29 19.24 -16.02
CA ASN A 479 34.74 19.29 -16.12
C ASN A 479 35.25 20.14 -14.95
N PHE A 480 35.68 19.51 -13.87
CA PHE A 480 36.23 20.20 -12.69
C PHE A 480 37.63 20.78 -12.90
N ASN A 481 38.17 20.75 -14.10
CA ASN A 481 39.43 21.36 -14.46
C ASN A 481 39.25 22.84 -14.88
N GLY A 482 38.71 23.66 -13.98
CA GLY A 482 38.96 25.10 -14.03
C GLY A 482 37.96 25.95 -14.85
N LEU A 483 36.75 25.50 -15.14
CA LEU A 483 35.74 26.27 -15.85
C LEU A 483 34.50 26.52 -15.02
N ASP A 484 34.00 27.77 -15.04
CA ASP A 484 32.69 28.15 -14.51
C ASP A 484 31.61 27.38 -15.25
N SER A 485 31.03 26.38 -14.59
CA SER A 485 29.91 25.62 -15.18
C SER A 485 28.60 26.03 -14.52
N THR A 486 27.72 26.64 -15.34
CA THR A 486 26.33 26.86 -14.97
C THR A 486 25.51 25.67 -15.42
N VAL A 487 24.81 25.03 -14.51
CA VAL A 487 23.92 23.95 -14.85
C VAL A 487 22.49 24.39 -14.64
N VAL A 488 21.72 24.33 -15.70
CA VAL A 488 20.28 24.58 -15.66
C VAL A 488 19.62 23.27 -15.27
N ILE A 489 19.09 23.19 -14.06
CA ILE A 489 18.42 22.01 -13.54
C ILE A 489 17.00 21.92 -14.10
N ASP A 490 16.31 23.05 -14.11
CA ASP A 490 15.02 23.25 -14.77
C ASP A 490 14.89 24.73 -15.19
N ALA A 491 13.76 25.11 -15.76
CA ALA A 491 13.52 26.48 -16.21
C ALA A 491 13.64 27.52 -15.08
N ASN A 492 13.56 27.08 -13.83
CA ASN A 492 13.44 27.92 -12.64
C ASN A 492 14.61 27.78 -11.67
N THR A 493 15.45 26.74 -11.80
CA THR A 493 16.53 26.45 -10.88
C THR A 493 17.85 26.31 -11.63
N LYS A 494 18.79 27.16 -11.29
CA LYS A 494 20.15 27.15 -11.84
C LYS A 494 21.12 26.85 -10.72
N PHE A 495 22.03 25.96 -10.99
CA PHE A 495 23.13 25.62 -10.10
C PHE A 495 24.43 26.16 -10.64
N PHE A 496 25.18 26.84 -9.80
CA PHE A 496 26.49 27.38 -10.14
C PHE A 496 27.53 26.73 -9.27
N ALA A 497 28.43 25.97 -9.85
CA ALA A 497 29.64 25.49 -9.18
C ALA A 497 30.84 26.15 -9.83
N SER A 498 31.63 26.88 -9.06
CA SER A 498 32.84 27.48 -9.56
C SER A 498 34.05 26.90 -8.85
N ASN A 499 34.97 26.32 -9.64
CA ASN A 499 36.31 25.90 -9.21
C ASN A 499 37.38 26.92 -9.64
N ALA A 500 36.97 28.04 -10.22
CA ALA A 500 37.87 28.83 -11.08
C ALA A 500 38.88 29.70 -10.36
N LYS A 501 38.69 30.02 -9.08
CA LYS A 501 39.68 30.86 -8.34
C LYS A 501 39.68 30.51 -6.88
N PRO A 502 40.74 29.81 -6.37
CA PRO A 502 40.95 29.60 -4.95
C PRO A 502 41.00 30.91 -4.11
N SER A 503 41.26 32.05 -4.76
CA SER A 503 41.31 33.33 -4.14
C SER A 503 39.97 34.03 -3.88
N MET A 504 38.88 33.57 -4.52
CA MET A 504 37.51 34.05 -4.27
C MET A 504 36.79 33.21 -3.21
N TRP A 505 37.26 32.03 -2.93
CA TRP A 505 36.71 31.09 -1.99
C TRP A 505 37.68 30.95 -0.83
N THR A 506 37.41 31.60 0.27
CA THR A 506 38.24 31.47 1.49
C THR A 506 38.21 30.00 1.92
N VAL A 507 39.37 29.35 1.79
CA VAL A 507 39.64 28.11 2.47
C VAL A 507 39.65 28.43 3.96
N ALA A 508 38.60 28.07 4.68
CA ALA A 508 38.64 28.13 6.14
C ALA A 508 39.61 27.04 6.58
N THR A 509 40.82 27.46 6.95
CA THR A 509 41.79 26.54 7.56
C THR A 509 41.29 26.14 8.95
N THR A 510 41.56 24.93 9.38
CA THR A 510 41.23 24.34 10.70
C THR A 510 41.63 25.17 11.91
N ALA A 511 42.45 26.20 11.74
CA ALA A 511 42.86 27.13 12.81
C ALA A 511 41.70 28.02 13.33
N ASP A 512 40.74 28.37 12.49
CA ASP A 512 39.65 29.29 12.89
C ASP A 512 38.46 28.56 13.58
N ASN A 513 38.38 27.22 13.47
CA ASN A 513 37.30 26.42 14.05
C ASN A 513 37.61 25.83 15.45
N LYS A 514 38.76 26.19 16.07
CA LYS A 514 39.18 25.66 17.39
C LYS A 514 38.77 26.49 18.58
N LYS A 515 38.01 27.54 18.41
CA LYS A 515 37.49 28.32 19.54
C LYS A 515 35.98 28.13 19.69
N GLU A 516 35.65 27.53 20.83
CA GLU A 516 34.33 27.23 21.37
C GLU A 516 33.69 26.00 20.79
N ALA A 517 33.41 25.00 21.68
CA ALA A 517 32.51 23.93 21.39
C ALA A 517 31.12 24.54 21.16
N PRO A 518 30.63 24.63 19.92
CA PRO A 518 29.33 25.21 19.68
C PRO A 518 28.26 24.24 20.16
N GLU A 519 27.14 24.77 20.64
CA GLU A 519 25.86 24.09 20.60
C GLU A 519 25.80 23.28 19.31
N LYS A 520 25.35 22.01 19.41
CA LYS A 520 25.30 21.03 18.30
C LYS A 520 24.89 21.73 17.02
N THR A 521 25.82 21.86 16.09
CA THR A 521 25.60 22.54 14.80
C THR A 521 24.51 21.80 14.01
N GLY A 522 23.88 22.48 13.06
CA GLY A 522 22.93 21.82 12.17
C GLY A 522 23.55 20.61 11.45
N MET A 523 24.88 20.62 11.24
CA MET A 523 25.63 19.49 10.68
C MET A 523 25.67 18.29 11.64
N ASP A 524 25.90 18.51 12.93
CA ASP A 524 25.87 17.43 13.93
C ASP A 524 24.48 16.85 14.05
N LYS A 525 23.43 17.67 13.96
CA LYS A 525 22.04 17.24 13.92
C LYS A 525 21.73 16.47 12.65
N PHE A 526 22.20 16.94 11.49
CA PHE A 526 22.05 16.25 10.21
C PHE A 526 22.74 14.90 10.25
N MET A 527 24.00 14.85 10.70
CA MET A 527 24.77 13.62 10.85
C MET A 527 24.13 12.64 11.84
N HIS A 528 23.58 13.16 12.94
CA HIS A 528 22.96 12.35 13.99
C HIS A 528 21.60 11.78 13.58
N ASN A 529 20.85 12.48 12.72
CA ASN A 529 19.49 12.11 12.33
C ASN A 529 19.40 11.37 10.98
N MET A 530 20.50 11.22 10.25
CA MET A 530 20.55 10.49 8.98
C MET A 530 20.59 8.97 9.17
N THR A 531 19.74 8.44 10.03
CA THR A 531 19.81 7.05 10.50
C THR A 531 19.44 5.96 9.49
N ALA A 532 18.92 6.32 8.33
CA ALA A 532 18.40 5.38 7.36
C ALA A 532 19.03 5.45 5.96
N ASP A 533 19.95 6.40 5.74
CA ASP A 533 20.65 6.52 4.47
C ASP A 533 22.08 5.95 4.62
N PRO A 534 22.60 5.19 3.62
CA PRO A 534 23.99 4.74 3.58
C PRO A 534 25.02 5.83 3.88
N LEU A 535 24.65 7.11 3.69
CA LEU A 535 25.47 8.26 4.04
C LEU A 535 25.87 8.30 5.52
N VAL A 536 25.08 7.75 6.46
CA VAL A 536 25.43 7.76 7.90
C VAL A 536 26.62 6.85 8.21
N ASP A 537 26.61 5.63 7.67
CA ASP A 537 27.71 4.69 7.86
C ASP A 537 29.02 5.24 7.23
N TYR A 538 28.90 6.05 6.18
CA TYR A 538 30.01 6.72 5.54
C TYR A 538 30.57 7.89 6.38
N PHE A 539 29.72 8.68 7.01
CA PHE A 539 30.14 9.86 7.77
C PHE A 539 30.83 9.53 9.09
N THR A 540 30.47 8.42 9.74
CA THR A 540 31.14 7.95 10.96
C THR A 540 32.56 7.42 10.70
N ALA A 541 32.85 7.01 9.46
CA ALA A 541 34.16 6.48 9.04
C ALA A 541 34.94 7.47 8.13
N ALA A 542 34.43 8.66 7.89
CA ALA A 542 35.01 9.61 6.95
C ALA A 542 36.25 10.32 7.49
N GLU A 543 37.26 10.54 6.65
CA GLU A 543 38.33 11.49 6.90
C GLU A 543 37.84 12.89 6.52
N GLU A 544 37.86 13.79 7.46
CA GLU A 544 37.49 15.18 7.27
C GLU A 544 38.60 15.91 6.49
N THR A 545 38.25 16.47 5.33
CA THR A 545 39.20 17.29 4.56
C THR A 545 38.85 18.76 4.69
N ASP A 546 39.87 19.62 4.78
CA ASP A 546 39.70 21.08 4.98
C ASP A 546 39.23 21.83 3.72
N VAL A 547 38.82 21.13 2.69
CA VAL A 547 38.37 21.76 1.43
C VAL A 547 36.92 22.22 1.56
N VAL A 548 36.68 23.50 1.55
CA VAL A 548 35.37 24.13 1.53
C VAL A 548 35.03 24.50 0.08
N THR A 549 33.97 23.95 -0.45
CA THR A 549 33.41 24.31 -1.74
C THR A 549 32.18 25.18 -1.52
N SER A 550 32.07 26.31 -2.22
CA SER A 550 30.89 27.15 -2.17
C SER A 550 29.95 26.79 -3.34
N VAL A 551 28.69 26.76 -3.05
CA VAL A 551 27.61 26.50 -4.03
C VAL A 551 26.67 27.67 -4.00
N ALA A 552 26.42 28.27 -5.17
CA ALA A 552 25.44 29.34 -5.32
C ALA A 552 24.16 28.76 -5.94
N ILE A 553 23.03 28.99 -5.33
CA ILE A 553 21.73 28.52 -5.81
C ILE A 553 20.88 29.73 -6.15
N GLN A 554 20.33 29.75 -7.36
CA GLN A 554 19.35 30.72 -7.79
C GLN A 554 18.04 30.01 -8.10
N THR A 555 16.96 30.42 -7.43
CA THR A 555 15.61 29.89 -7.69
C THR A 555 14.73 30.99 -8.32
N SER A 556 13.64 30.62 -8.97
CA SER A 556 12.66 31.58 -9.51
C SER A 556 11.96 32.40 -8.43
N VAL A 557 11.89 31.87 -7.20
CA VAL A 557 11.23 32.52 -6.06
C VAL A 557 12.18 33.50 -5.36
N THR A 558 13.48 33.21 -5.39
CA THR A 558 14.53 34.06 -4.86
C THR A 558 15.53 34.42 -5.96
N PRO A 559 15.37 35.59 -6.62
CA PRO A 559 16.29 36.01 -7.67
C PRO A 559 17.69 36.37 -7.14
N LYS A 560 17.89 36.41 -5.82
CA LYS A 560 19.20 36.54 -5.22
C LYS A 560 19.93 35.21 -5.23
N ILE A 561 21.18 35.26 -5.63
CA ILE A 561 22.09 34.12 -5.54
C ILE A 561 22.38 33.92 -4.06
N GLU A 562 21.96 32.80 -3.50
CA GLU A 562 22.30 32.40 -2.14
C GLU A 562 23.58 31.55 -2.19
N GLU A 563 24.61 31.98 -1.55
CA GLU A 563 25.88 31.26 -1.43
C GLU A 563 25.87 30.38 -0.17
N HIS A 564 26.11 29.10 -0.36
CA HIS A 564 26.20 28.12 0.73
C HIS A 564 27.61 27.53 0.75
N LYS A 565 28.26 27.58 1.93
CA LYS A 565 29.58 26.98 2.14
C LYS A 565 29.37 25.48 2.41
N LEU A 566 30.04 24.65 1.61
CA LEU A 566 30.00 23.20 1.74
C LEU A 566 31.33 22.67 2.24
N LYS A 567 31.30 21.79 3.24
CA LYS A 567 32.47 21.08 3.74
C LYS A 567 32.63 19.77 2.99
N GLN A 568 33.80 19.52 2.42
CA GLN A 568 34.07 18.28 1.70
C GLN A 568 34.41 17.15 2.68
N ILE A 569 33.77 16.01 2.50
CA ILE A 569 33.97 14.79 3.27
C ILE A 569 34.20 13.63 2.28
N THR A 570 35.26 12.86 2.51
CA THR A 570 35.54 11.66 1.71
C THR A 570 35.46 10.45 2.63
N PRO A 571 34.46 9.55 2.43
CA PRO A 571 34.37 8.34 3.22
C PRO A 571 35.60 7.43 3.05
N LYS A 572 36.05 6.80 4.11
CA LYS A 572 37.23 5.94 4.10
C LYS A 572 37.02 4.74 3.21
N GLY A 573 37.90 4.57 2.21
CA GLY A 573 37.82 3.46 1.24
C GLY A 573 36.93 3.71 0.04
N GLU A 574 36.23 4.84 -0.03
CA GLU A 574 35.30 5.18 -1.13
C GLU A 574 35.95 6.18 -2.11
N LYS A 575 35.49 6.07 -3.38
CA LYS A 575 35.87 7.03 -4.43
C LYS A 575 34.91 8.23 -4.51
N THR A 576 33.75 8.13 -3.88
CA THR A 576 32.74 9.17 -3.86
C THR A 576 33.15 10.26 -2.85
N LYS A 577 33.10 11.50 -3.29
CA LYS A 577 33.33 12.68 -2.43
C LYS A 577 32.00 13.35 -2.16
N PHE A 578 31.83 13.83 -0.95
CA PHE A 578 30.66 14.62 -0.53
C PHE A 578 31.07 16.01 -0.13
N SER A 579 30.30 17.01 -0.51
CA SER A 579 30.42 18.36 0.03
C SER A 579 29.07 18.73 0.67
N ILE A 580 29.10 19.09 1.94
CA ILE A 580 27.89 19.30 2.75
C ILE A 580 27.92 20.70 3.34
N GLY A 581 26.81 21.41 3.22
CA GLY A 581 26.58 22.70 3.84
C GLY A 581 25.20 22.73 4.50
N VAL A 582 25.07 23.53 5.53
CA VAL A 582 23.81 23.71 6.27
C VAL A 582 23.44 25.19 6.23
N SER A 583 22.15 25.48 6.03
CA SER A 583 21.61 26.83 6.07
C SER A 583 21.86 27.50 7.44
N GLU A 584 21.88 28.84 7.49
CA GLU A 584 22.09 29.61 8.73
C GLU A 584 21.07 29.28 9.82
N ASP A 585 19.83 28.98 9.43
CA ASP A 585 18.76 28.58 10.35
C ASP A 585 18.82 27.11 10.78
N ALA A 586 19.84 26.36 10.32
CA ALA A 586 20.04 24.93 10.57
C ALA A 586 18.85 24.00 10.16
N ASN A 587 17.96 24.48 9.29
CA ASN A 587 16.78 23.70 8.86
C ASN A 587 16.99 23.00 7.50
N THR A 588 17.98 23.43 6.72
CA THR A 588 18.21 22.86 5.38
C THR A 588 19.68 22.45 5.24
N ALA A 589 19.92 21.23 4.74
CA ALA A 589 21.25 20.82 4.32
C ALA A 589 21.30 20.67 2.79
N TYR A 590 22.47 21.02 2.27
CA TYR A 590 22.82 20.90 0.85
C TYR A 590 23.93 19.86 0.73
N VAL A 591 23.73 18.85 -0.08
CA VAL A 591 24.69 17.75 -0.26
C VAL A 591 25.06 17.67 -1.74
N LEU A 592 26.34 17.86 -2.03
CA LEU A 592 26.92 17.63 -3.35
C LEU A 592 27.67 16.30 -3.32
N LYS A 593 27.24 15.35 -4.11
CA LYS A 593 27.81 14.01 -4.24
C LYS A 593 28.58 13.93 -5.56
N MET A 594 29.86 13.61 -5.50
CA MET A 594 30.74 13.49 -6.67
C MET A 594 31.28 12.05 -6.75
N THR A 595 30.90 11.33 -7.78
CA THR A 595 31.33 9.93 -8.00
C THR A 595 32.12 9.85 -9.30
N PRO A 596 33.31 9.23 -9.34
CA PRO A 596 34.05 9.03 -10.58
C PRO A 596 33.20 8.26 -11.61
N ASP A 597 33.24 8.68 -12.87
CA ASP A 597 32.60 7.96 -13.95
C ASP A 597 33.29 6.61 -14.16
N GLU A 598 32.53 5.54 -14.33
CA GLU A 598 33.08 4.19 -14.50
C GLU A 598 33.81 3.99 -15.83
N ILE A 599 33.38 4.71 -16.87
CA ILE A 599 33.91 4.61 -18.22
C ILE A 599 35.06 5.61 -18.44
N ASN A 600 34.89 6.84 -17.95
CA ASN A 600 35.88 7.89 -18.09
C ASN A 600 36.33 8.40 -16.73
N LYS A 601 37.43 7.84 -16.20
CA LYS A 601 37.97 8.14 -14.86
C LYS A 601 38.38 9.62 -14.64
N GLU A 602 38.47 10.41 -15.70
CA GLU A 602 38.74 11.84 -15.61
C GLU A 602 37.45 12.67 -15.40
N LYS A 603 36.28 12.05 -15.58
CA LYS A 603 34.97 12.68 -15.35
C LYS A 603 34.40 12.27 -13.97
N MET A 604 33.67 13.21 -13.36
CA MET A 604 32.92 12.98 -12.12
C MET A 604 31.43 13.12 -12.40
N ASN A 605 30.65 12.14 -12.00
CA ASN A 605 29.20 12.27 -11.92
C ASN A 605 28.85 13.04 -10.67
N VAL A 606 28.07 14.10 -10.82
CA VAL A 606 27.70 14.99 -9.73
C VAL A 606 26.22 14.89 -9.48
N ALA A 607 25.80 14.65 -8.25
CA ALA A 607 24.43 14.74 -7.79
C ALA A 607 24.34 15.79 -6.69
N PHE A 608 23.26 16.56 -6.68
CA PHE A 608 22.98 17.58 -5.68
C PHE A 608 21.67 17.27 -4.98
N GLU A 609 21.66 17.28 -3.67
CA GLU A 609 20.50 16.96 -2.86
C GLU A 609 20.21 18.10 -1.87
N VAL A 610 18.94 18.37 -1.62
CA VAL A 610 18.47 19.32 -0.64
C VAL A 610 17.66 18.57 0.42
N TRP A 611 18.05 18.70 1.67
CA TRP A 611 17.45 18.01 2.81
C TRP A 611 16.81 18.99 3.78
N ASP A 612 15.62 18.67 4.25
CA ASP A 612 14.98 19.30 5.40
C ASP A 612 15.48 18.61 6.68
N LEU A 613 16.12 19.33 7.54
CA LEU A 613 16.69 18.83 8.80
C LEU A 613 15.69 18.88 9.96
N ASN A 614 14.55 19.51 9.76
CA ASN A 614 13.54 19.69 10.79
C ASN A 614 12.12 19.58 10.21
N PRO A 615 11.78 18.45 9.56
CA PRO A 615 10.46 18.28 8.99
C PRO A 615 9.41 18.36 10.10
N LYS A 616 8.24 18.88 9.74
CA LYS A 616 7.12 19.00 10.67
C LYS A 616 6.75 17.63 11.22
N LYS A 617 6.84 17.45 12.54
CA LYS A 617 6.44 16.19 13.18
C LYS A 617 4.93 16.01 13.06
N PRO A 618 4.46 14.82 12.70
CA PRO A 618 3.03 14.51 12.63
C PRO A 618 2.40 14.52 14.03
N SER A 619 1.11 14.86 14.11
CA SER A 619 0.40 14.87 15.39
C SER A 619 -0.96 14.18 15.29
N ILE A 620 -1.32 13.39 16.32
CA ILE A 620 -2.62 12.75 16.46
C ILE A 620 -3.31 13.36 17.69
N PHE A 621 -4.50 13.90 17.52
CA PHE A 621 -5.26 14.58 18.58
C PHE A 621 -4.45 15.65 19.34
N GLY A 622 -3.55 16.36 18.65
CA GLY A 622 -2.71 17.39 19.23
C GLY A 622 -1.45 16.89 19.94
N GLN A 623 -1.22 15.59 20.01
CA GLN A 623 0.04 15.01 20.50
C GLN A 623 0.96 14.69 19.32
N GLU A 624 2.18 15.23 19.36
CA GLU A 624 3.19 14.93 18.35
C GLU A 624 3.70 13.50 18.50
N ILE A 625 3.84 12.81 17.36
CA ILE A 625 4.52 11.52 17.26
C ILE A 625 6.00 11.78 17.05
N LYS A 626 6.80 11.59 18.10
CA LYS A 626 8.21 11.97 18.11
C LYS A 626 9.15 10.89 17.59
N ASN A 627 8.77 9.63 17.73
CA ASN A 627 9.63 8.50 17.41
C ASN A 627 8.80 7.26 17.00
N LEU A 628 9.49 6.23 16.54
CA LEU A 628 8.87 4.97 16.09
C LEU A 628 8.15 4.22 17.21
N TYR A 629 8.62 4.29 18.45
CA TYR A 629 7.93 3.66 19.57
C TYR A 629 6.52 4.25 19.75
N GLU A 630 6.40 5.58 19.79
CA GLU A 630 5.11 6.27 19.89
C GLU A 630 4.21 5.96 18.69
N PHE A 631 4.78 5.90 17.49
CA PHE A 631 4.06 5.53 16.29
C PHE A 631 3.46 4.13 16.38
N PHE A 632 4.24 3.12 16.78
CA PHE A 632 3.72 1.76 16.89
C PHE A 632 2.74 1.58 18.06
N VAL A 633 2.85 2.39 19.12
CA VAL A 633 1.88 2.42 20.24
C VAL A 633 0.48 2.79 19.73
N VAL A 634 0.34 3.62 18.69
CA VAL A 634 -0.97 3.93 18.09
C VAL A 634 -1.69 2.66 17.63
N PHE A 635 -0.97 1.75 16.97
CA PHE A 635 -1.55 0.48 16.48
C PHE A 635 -1.80 -0.52 17.61
N ILE A 636 -0.98 -0.51 18.66
CA ILE A 636 -1.21 -1.32 19.87
C ILE A 636 -2.54 -0.89 20.52
N ILE A 637 -2.76 0.42 20.65
CA ILE A 637 -4.00 0.96 21.22
C ILE A 637 -5.18 0.65 20.29
N LEU A 638 -5.06 0.93 19.00
CA LEU A 638 -6.13 0.70 18.03
C LEU A 638 -6.60 -0.75 18.03
N ALA A 639 -5.68 -1.70 17.81
CA ALA A 639 -6.02 -3.11 17.73
C ALA A 639 -6.33 -3.72 19.11
N GLY A 640 -5.60 -3.32 20.16
CA GLY A 640 -5.79 -3.82 21.51
C GLY A 640 -7.13 -3.41 22.12
N VAL A 641 -7.47 -2.13 22.05
CA VAL A 641 -8.78 -1.64 22.53
C VAL A 641 -9.92 -2.27 21.73
N ALA A 642 -9.80 -2.32 20.39
CA ALA A 642 -10.79 -2.99 19.55
C ALA A 642 -10.96 -4.47 19.93
N SER A 643 -9.87 -5.19 20.20
CA SER A 643 -9.90 -6.58 20.65
C SER A 643 -10.67 -6.73 21.96
N VAL A 644 -10.34 -5.94 22.98
CA VAL A 644 -10.98 -6.00 24.30
C VAL A 644 -12.48 -5.68 24.19
N LEU A 645 -12.83 -4.63 23.47
CA LEU A 645 -14.23 -4.27 23.26
C LEU A 645 -15.01 -5.38 22.55
N LEU A 646 -14.46 -5.94 21.48
CA LEU A 646 -15.11 -7.03 20.75
C LEU A 646 -15.24 -8.30 21.59
N PHE A 647 -14.24 -8.59 22.43
CA PHE A 647 -14.30 -9.71 23.38
C PHE A 647 -15.53 -9.61 24.30
N PHE A 648 -15.75 -8.47 24.93
CA PHE A 648 -16.90 -8.26 25.79
C PHE A 648 -18.23 -8.23 25.02
N LEU A 649 -18.23 -7.63 23.83
CA LEU A 649 -19.43 -7.59 22.97
C LEU A 649 -19.80 -8.95 22.38
N SER A 650 -18.87 -9.90 22.29
CA SER A 650 -19.07 -11.17 21.59
C SER A 650 -20.28 -11.95 22.08
N LYS A 651 -20.55 -11.97 23.40
CA LYS A 651 -21.74 -12.63 23.97
C LYS A 651 -23.05 -11.99 23.55
N THR A 652 -23.06 -10.64 23.47
CA THR A 652 -24.25 -9.87 23.03
C THR A 652 -24.49 -10.09 21.55
N LEU A 653 -23.42 -10.03 20.74
CA LEU A 653 -23.51 -10.28 19.31
C LEU A 653 -24.03 -11.68 18.99
N LEU A 654 -23.62 -12.70 19.73
CA LEU A 654 -24.14 -14.07 19.59
C LEU A 654 -25.65 -14.17 19.86
N LYS A 655 -26.16 -13.43 20.86
CA LYS A 655 -27.61 -13.36 21.10
C LYS A 655 -28.34 -12.69 19.93
N MET A 656 -27.75 -11.62 19.40
CA MET A 656 -28.31 -10.86 18.25
C MET A 656 -28.29 -11.66 16.94
N MET A 657 -27.45 -12.68 16.82
CA MET A 657 -27.39 -13.58 15.65
C MET A 657 -28.58 -14.59 15.61
N HIS A 658 -29.36 -14.70 16.68
CA HIS A 658 -30.56 -15.56 16.77
C HIS A 658 -30.29 -17.02 16.35
N GLY A 659 -29.27 -17.65 16.96
CA GLY A 659 -28.95 -19.07 16.77
C GLY A 659 -28.06 -19.42 15.59
N LEU A 660 -27.71 -18.46 14.74
CA LEU A 660 -26.67 -18.62 13.71
C LEU A 660 -25.29 -18.44 14.37
N ARG A 661 -24.35 -19.36 14.10
CA ARG A 661 -22.98 -19.32 14.64
C ARG A 661 -21.93 -19.27 13.54
#